data_5c10227c08ba8598ecc361267d50316a
#
_entry.id   5c10227c08ba8598ecc361267d50316a
#
_cell.length_a   1.000
_cell.length_b   1.000
_cell.length_c   1.000
_cell.angle_alpha   90.00
_cell.angle_beta   90.00
_cell.angle_gamma   90.00
#
_symmetry.space_group_name_H-M   'P 1'
#
loop_
_entity.id
_entity.type
_entity.pdbx_description
1 polymer ?
#
loop_
_entity_poly.entity_id
_entity_poly.type
_entity_poly.pdbx_seq_one_letter_code
_entity_poly.pdbx_strand_id
1 'polypeptide(L)'
;MSSGNILDVYPDHKKNAMIIWLINGSGAKRIQETYEPSFYVFSNNSDLYELAGVLQDLPQVKFLNLTYEKIYLGREKKKLVLEVTPKRIIDLRKLANMIDSWGNYQRYQLFNVDLRLSSRYLQSRNIFCNGSVRWDGKRFIGMENQWEIDYDFPEFKITRLNIKGETKHKLTAFNSPISSIAIGNNFIEEENEIDTILSAVRYIKKINPDIIYTFNGDDLLLPFLYHRSEFCGIKNMVNLGRDDLQRFSPTKEAKSYFSYGQILYRPAFYTLSGRAHIDVSSSFMYGESGLRGLVDISRCSNIPVQMLSRLGPGTAISQMQVNRAVEDGYLVPWKKNMPESWKTGLELLVSDRGGLILDPAVGIHEDVVELDYASLYPNVMLKFNISPETMLCSCCKDSPIRVPQLGYNICVKQRGLLVDVLEPVIHRRFCYKARSKNKDYEKEIYKELQQAWKWILLVCFGYTGYRNARYGRIECYESITAFSRDALIRAIEVVETSGYEVLHGIIDSLWVKPKNDCVKLFNLTRRIGNLTGIKMDIEGHYRWIVFLPSKQTGVGALNRYYGVFDNGELKVRGIELRQRNTPKFLKDIQHETLKVLSKARNIQEFYNMIPAAIEVLQVYAKKIVRGEVDVNKLVFKTRISKDISEYRVNNLVKSALLQLRDIGIIVEPGQSVRYIVLNENSRNYKERVCIVELIAGDEKVDVDYYLRQIAKCGESMLVPFGYTIEKLQDMLQKIKYRERLSVSILPRARTY
;
A
#
# COMPACT_ATOMS: atom_id res chain seq x y z
N MET A 1 -19.26 -7.33 -35.41
CA MET A 1 -19.06 -7.72 -34.00
C MET A 1 -17.61 -7.47 -33.62
N SER A 2 -17.34 -6.99 -32.39
CA SER A 2 -15.98 -6.75 -31.91
C SER A 2 -15.79 -7.50 -30.61
N SER A 3 -14.68 -8.22 -30.45
CA SER A 3 -14.30 -8.90 -29.21
C SER A 3 -12.97 -8.36 -28.70
N GLY A 4 -12.78 -8.37 -27.39
CA GLY A 4 -11.53 -7.96 -26.76
C GLY A 4 -11.69 -7.77 -25.26
N ASN A 5 -10.60 -7.40 -24.60
CA ASN A 5 -10.57 -7.12 -23.16
C ASN A 5 -10.85 -5.63 -22.88
N ILE A 6 -11.57 -5.36 -21.80
CA ILE A 6 -11.88 -3.98 -21.38
C ILE A 6 -10.63 -3.36 -20.77
N LEU A 7 -9.99 -2.41 -21.46
CA LEU A 7 -8.79 -1.70 -20.98
C LEU A 7 -9.14 -0.53 -20.06
N ASP A 8 -10.07 0.32 -20.51
CA ASP A 8 -10.38 1.59 -19.84
C ASP A 8 -11.86 1.93 -19.94
N VAL A 9 -12.40 2.56 -18.89
CA VAL A 9 -13.81 2.98 -18.82
C VAL A 9 -13.90 4.30 -18.06
N TYR A 10 -14.48 5.32 -18.67
CA TYR A 10 -14.66 6.64 -18.06
C TYR A 10 -15.89 7.38 -18.62
N PRO A 11 -16.44 8.37 -17.88
CA PRO A 11 -17.59 9.13 -18.35
C PRO A 11 -17.19 10.24 -19.34
N ASP A 12 -18.00 10.42 -20.38
CA ASP A 12 -18.09 11.67 -21.16
C ASP A 12 -19.22 12.53 -20.57
N HIS A 13 -18.85 13.51 -19.75
CA HIS A 13 -19.80 14.40 -19.09
C HIS A 13 -20.55 15.33 -20.05
N LYS A 14 -20.02 15.57 -21.26
CA LYS A 14 -20.68 16.43 -22.26
C LYS A 14 -21.79 15.71 -22.98
N LYS A 15 -21.58 14.41 -23.26
CA LYS A 15 -22.51 13.59 -24.03
C LYS A 15 -23.39 12.68 -23.17
N ASN A 16 -23.28 12.74 -21.82
CA ASN A 16 -23.99 11.81 -20.92
C ASN A 16 -23.75 10.35 -21.28
N ALA A 17 -22.51 9.99 -21.52
CA ALA A 17 -22.16 8.68 -22.00
C ALA A 17 -20.98 8.08 -21.23
N MET A 18 -20.86 6.77 -21.24
CA MET A 18 -19.66 6.05 -20.86
C MET A 18 -18.85 5.71 -22.09
N ILE A 19 -17.54 5.91 -22.01
CA ILE A 19 -16.58 5.52 -23.03
C ILE A 19 -15.89 4.24 -22.56
N ILE A 20 -15.88 3.24 -23.41
CA ILE A 20 -15.26 1.95 -23.17
C ILE A 20 -14.21 1.70 -24.25
N TRP A 21 -13.02 1.30 -23.85
CA TRP A 21 -11.96 0.88 -24.75
C TRP A 21 -11.75 -0.62 -24.68
N LEU A 22 -11.96 -1.31 -25.82
CA LEU A 22 -11.63 -2.71 -26.00
C LEU A 22 -10.29 -2.84 -26.67
N ILE A 23 -9.47 -3.75 -26.21
CA ILE A 23 -8.20 -4.14 -26.84
C ILE A 23 -8.22 -5.59 -27.24
N ASN A 24 -7.56 -5.86 -28.36
CA ASN A 24 -7.27 -7.21 -28.83
C ASN A 24 -5.97 -7.19 -29.69
N GLY A 25 -5.55 -8.33 -30.21
CA GLY A 25 -4.34 -8.42 -31.05
C GLY A 25 -4.33 -7.48 -32.28
N SER A 26 -5.50 -7.04 -32.78
CA SER A 26 -5.63 -6.10 -33.93
C SER A 26 -5.58 -4.63 -33.53
N GLY A 27 -5.69 -4.29 -32.25
CA GLY A 27 -5.61 -2.91 -31.74
C GLY A 27 -6.66 -2.54 -30.70
N ALA A 28 -6.96 -1.26 -30.60
CA ALA A 28 -7.89 -0.72 -29.60
C ALA A 28 -9.13 -0.14 -30.29
N LYS A 29 -10.31 -0.46 -29.76
CA LYS A 29 -11.59 0.05 -30.26
C LYS A 29 -12.31 0.85 -29.20
N ARG A 30 -12.75 2.08 -29.54
CA ARG A 30 -13.58 2.96 -28.73
C ARG A 30 -15.06 2.64 -28.94
N ILE A 31 -15.78 2.44 -27.85
CA ILE A 31 -17.24 2.29 -27.81
C ILE A 31 -17.80 3.39 -26.92
N GLN A 32 -18.93 3.97 -27.31
CA GLN A 32 -19.65 4.98 -26.54
C GLN A 32 -21.08 4.52 -26.33
N GLU A 33 -21.55 4.56 -25.08
CA GLU A 33 -22.91 4.18 -24.72
C GLU A 33 -23.51 5.24 -23.78
N THR A 34 -24.75 5.67 -24.07
CA THR A 34 -25.48 6.58 -23.19
C THR A 34 -25.71 5.93 -21.81
N TYR A 35 -25.47 6.68 -20.75
CA TYR A 35 -25.63 6.19 -19.39
C TYR A 35 -26.26 7.25 -18.48
N GLU A 36 -27.31 6.84 -17.78
CA GLU A 36 -28.12 7.72 -16.94
C GLU A 36 -28.20 7.14 -15.52
N PRO A 37 -27.22 7.46 -14.66
CA PRO A 37 -27.21 6.96 -13.28
C PRO A 37 -28.22 7.72 -12.41
N SER A 38 -29.02 6.97 -11.63
CA SER A 38 -29.90 7.53 -10.61
C SER A 38 -29.26 7.50 -9.24
N PHE A 39 -29.74 8.31 -8.31
CA PHE A 39 -29.50 8.15 -6.88
C PHE A 39 -30.85 8.10 -6.15
N TYR A 40 -30.83 7.71 -4.88
CA TYR A 40 -32.07 7.44 -4.15
C TYR A 40 -32.09 8.24 -2.84
N VAL A 41 -33.30 8.68 -2.47
CA VAL A 41 -33.56 9.42 -1.23
C VAL A 41 -34.56 8.63 -0.38
N PHE A 42 -34.24 8.45 0.90
CA PHE A 42 -35.12 7.86 1.89
C PHE A 42 -35.46 8.89 2.97
N SER A 43 -36.72 8.97 3.36
CA SER A 43 -37.28 9.71 4.49
C SER A 43 -38.64 9.10 4.88
N ASN A 44 -39.43 9.79 5.71
CA ASN A 44 -40.84 9.43 5.87
C ASN A 44 -41.62 9.70 4.58
N ASN A 45 -42.79 9.09 4.42
CA ASN A 45 -43.54 9.15 3.17
C ASN A 45 -43.97 10.59 2.82
N SER A 46 -44.45 11.40 3.78
CA SER A 46 -44.84 12.79 3.54
C SER A 46 -43.69 13.64 2.99
N ASP A 47 -42.50 13.49 3.58
CA ASP A 47 -41.28 14.20 3.13
C ASP A 47 -40.88 13.80 1.70
N LEU A 48 -41.05 12.54 1.33
CA LEU A 48 -40.72 12.06 -0.03
C LEU A 48 -41.66 12.66 -1.08
N TYR A 49 -42.94 12.78 -0.79
CA TYR A 49 -43.94 13.41 -1.71
C TYR A 49 -43.67 14.92 -1.82
N GLU A 50 -43.41 15.62 -0.71
CA GLU A 50 -43.04 17.02 -0.70
C GLU A 50 -41.79 17.27 -1.55
N LEU A 51 -40.75 16.46 -1.31
CA LEU A 51 -39.49 16.55 -2.05
C LEU A 51 -39.68 16.30 -3.56
N ALA A 52 -40.51 15.30 -3.92
CA ALA A 52 -40.76 15.00 -5.32
C ALA A 52 -41.44 16.17 -6.02
N GLY A 53 -42.41 16.84 -5.36
CA GLY A 53 -43.04 18.06 -5.89
C GLY A 53 -42.05 19.18 -6.16
N VAL A 54 -41.12 19.45 -5.20
CA VAL A 54 -40.10 20.48 -5.39
C VAL A 54 -39.10 20.10 -6.48
N LEU A 55 -38.69 18.84 -6.59
CA LEU A 55 -37.72 18.38 -7.57
C LEU A 55 -38.26 18.34 -9.00
N GLN A 56 -39.59 18.16 -9.17
CA GLN A 56 -40.21 18.08 -10.48
C GLN A 56 -40.03 19.36 -11.32
N ASP A 57 -39.97 20.50 -10.66
CA ASP A 57 -39.80 21.80 -11.30
C ASP A 57 -38.34 22.17 -11.60
N LEU A 58 -37.39 21.34 -11.18
CA LEU A 58 -35.98 21.61 -11.37
C LEU A 58 -35.50 21.23 -12.79
N PRO A 59 -34.85 22.17 -13.52
CA PRO A 59 -34.38 21.90 -14.88
C PRO A 59 -33.29 20.83 -14.94
N GLN A 60 -32.60 20.50 -13.82
CA GLN A 60 -31.54 19.50 -13.74
C GLN A 60 -32.07 18.07 -13.56
N VAL A 61 -33.33 17.90 -13.21
CA VAL A 61 -33.97 16.60 -13.01
C VAL A 61 -34.57 16.10 -14.33
N LYS A 62 -34.31 14.87 -14.67
CA LYS A 62 -34.85 14.19 -15.84
C LYS A 62 -36.08 13.36 -15.49
N PHE A 63 -35.98 12.57 -14.41
CA PHE A 63 -36.99 11.59 -14.03
C PHE A 63 -37.03 11.41 -12.52
N LEU A 64 -38.23 11.25 -11.99
CA LEU A 64 -38.50 10.94 -10.59
C LEU A 64 -39.40 9.71 -10.51
N ASN A 65 -39.14 8.78 -9.58
CA ASN A 65 -39.93 7.61 -9.39
C ASN A 65 -39.94 7.20 -7.90
N LEU A 66 -41.13 6.92 -7.36
CA LEU A 66 -41.28 6.33 -6.04
C LEU A 66 -41.26 4.81 -6.17
N THR A 67 -40.24 4.18 -5.57
CA THR A 67 -40.04 2.73 -5.66
C THR A 67 -39.69 2.12 -4.30
N TYR A 68 -39.76 0.81 -4.20
CA TYR A 68 -39.43 0.07 -2.98
C TYR A 68 -38.08 -0.64 -3.12
N GLU A 69 -37.11 -0.28 -2.26
CA GLU A 69 -35.75 -0.80 -2.33
C GLU A 69 -35.22 -1.27 -0.98
N LYS A 70 -34.20 -2.17 -1.00
CA LYS A 70 -33.46 -2.62 0.18
C LYS A 70 -32.43 -1.58 0.57
N ILE A 71 -32.60 -0.89 1.72
CA ILE A 71 -31.72 0.18 2.18
C ILE A 71 -30.85 -0.19 3.39
N TYR A 72 -31.15 -1.29 4.07
CA TYR A 72 -30.42 -1.77 5.25
C TYR A 72 -29.89 -3.18 5.00
N LEU A 73 -28.59 -3.36 5.16
CA LEU A 73 -27.95 -4.67 5.06
C LEU A 73 -28.63 -5.68 6.00
N GLY A 74 -28.78 -6.90 5.53
CA GLY A 74 -29.38 -8.00 6.29
C GLY A 74 -30.89 -7.85 6.57
N ARG A 75 -31.56 -6.89 5.95
CA ARG A 75 -33.01 -6.74 6.04
C ARG A 75 -33.63 -6.87 4.66
N GLU A 76 -34.41 -7.95 4.47
CA GLU A 76 -35.13 -8.19 3.21
C GLU A 76 -36.28 -7.20 2.96
N LYS A 77 -36.77 -6.54 4.02
CA LYS A 77 -37.91 -5.60 3.92
C LYS A 77 -37.48 -4.36 3.14
N LYS A 78 -38.07 -4.19 1.98
CA LYS A 78 -37.93 -2.99 1.15
C LYS A 78 -38.61 -1.77 1.80
N LYS A 79 -38.06 -0.59 1.53
CA LYS A 79 -38.56 0.72 1.99
C LYS A 79 -38.91 1.57 0.80
N LEU A 80 -39.93 2.41 0.92
CA LEU A 80 -40.26 3.41 -0.08
C LEU A 80 -39.11 4.42 -0.16
N VAL A 81 -38.64 4.69 -1.35
CA VAL A 81 -37.55 5.67 -1.67
C VAL A 81 -37.92 6.46 -2.91
N LEU A 82 -37.41 7.67 -3.01
CA LEU A 82 -37.52 8.48 -4.21
C LEU A 82 -36.24 8.26 -5.07
N GLU A 83 -36.40 7.70 -6.25
CA GLU A 83 -35.39 7.61 -7.27
C GLU A 83 -35.30 8.94 -8.01
N VAL A 84 -34.09 9.49 -8.12
CA VAL A 84 -33.80 10.77 -8.81
C VAL A 84 -32.79 10.52 -9.91
N THR A 85 -33.21 10.72 -11.15
CA THR A 85 -32.33 10.65 -12.33
C THR A 85 -32.03 12.07 -12.82
N PRO A 86 -30.77 12.54 -12.77
CA PRO A 86 -30.39 13.84 -13.28
C PRO A 86 -30.38 13.88 -14.83
N LYS A 87 -30.58 15.05 -15.42
CA LYS A 87 -30.44 15.24 -16.87
C LYS A 87 -28.99 15.03 -17.35
N ARG A 88 -28.01 15.40 -16.54
CA ARG A 88 -26.59 15.22 -16.85
C ARG A 88 -25.89 14.52 -15.71
N ILE A 89 -24.97 13.63 -16.03
CA ILE A 89 -24.16 12.90 -15.06
C ILE A 89 -23.48 13.83 -14.06
N ILE A 90 -23.01 15.00 -14.51
CA ILE A 90 -22.32 15.97 -13.66
C ILE A 90 -23.22 16.62 -12.61
N ASP A 91 -24.54 16.62 -12.82
CA ASP A 91 -25.48 17.22 -11.90
C ASP A 91 -25.89 16.28 -10.76
N LEU A 92 -25.58 14.97 -10.84
CA LEU A 92 -25.93 13.97 -9.84
C LEU A 92 -25.50 14.39 -8.42
N ARG A 93 -24.23 14.67 -8.24
CA ARG A 93 -23.68 15.04 -6.94
C ARG A 93 -24.14 16.43 -6.47
N LYS A 94 -24.41 17.33 -7.40
CA LYS A 94 -24.93 18.66 -7.07
C LYS A 94 -26.33 18.58 -6.53
N LEU A 95 -27.23 17.83 -7.19
CA LEU A 95 -28.59 17.56 -6.72
C LEU A 95 -28.59 16.87 -5.37
N ALA A 96 -27.76 15.85 -5.19
CA ALA A 96 -27.64 15.15 -3.91
C ALA A 96 -27.21 16.09 -2.77
N ASN A 97 -26.20 16.94 -2.98
CA ASN A 97 -25.77 17.94 -2.00
C ASN A 97 -26.88 18.96 -1.68
N MET A 98 -27.65 19.38 -2.67
CA MET A 98 -28.75 20.33 -2.51
C MET A 98 -29.86 19.71 -1.66
N ILE A 99 -30.27 18.47 -1.95
CA ILE A 99 -31.28 17.75 -1.16
C ILE A 99 -30.81 17.53 0.28
N ASP A 100 -29.55 17.13 0.48
CA ASP A 100 -28.96 16.93 1.81
C ASP A 100 -28.99 18.23 2.64
N SER A 101 -28.64 19.37 2.00
CA SER A 101 -28.69 20.70 2.65
C SER A 101 -30.12 21.15 2.97
N TRP A 102 -31.09 20.91 2.09
CA TRP A 102 -32.49 21.21 2.35
C TRP A 102 -33.06 20.42 3.54
N GLY A 103 -32.56 19.20 3.74
CA GLY A 103 -32.88 18.37 4.90
C GLY A 103 -32.07 18.67 6.15
N ASN A 104 -31.32 19.81 6.21
CA ASN A 104 -30.40 20.12 7.30
C ASN A 104 -29.45 18.97 7.64
N TYR A 105 -29.04 18.19 6.62
CA TYR A 105 -28.16 17.03 6.71
C TYR A 105 -28.67 15.86 7.58
N GLN A 106 -29.95 15.85 7.93
CA GLN A 106 -30.58 14.84 8.83
C GLN A 106 -31.89 14.29 8.30
N ARG A 107 -32.73 15.10 7.64
CA ARG A 107 -34.09 14.72 7.20
C ARG A 107 -34.05 13.64 6.11
N TYR A 108 -33.06 13.67 5.23
CA TYR A 108 -32.94 12.80 4.07
C TYR A 108 -31.71 11.89 4.17
N GLN A 109 -31.89 10.59 3.96
CA GLN A 109 -30.80 9.64 3.77
C GLN A 109 -30.63 9.36 2.27
N LEU A 110 -29.41 9.60 1.76
CA LEU A 110 -29.12 9.46 0.34
C LEU A 110 -28.29 8.21 0.06
N PHE A 111 -28.58 7.59 -1.09
CA PHE A 111 -27.96 6.34 -1.52
C PHE A 111 -27.47 6.43 -2.96
N ASN A 112 -26.44 5.66 -3.32
CA ASN A 112 -25.85 5.56 -4.65
C ASN A 112 -25.35 6.90 -5.25
N VAL A 113 -25.01 7.90 -4.41
CA VAL A 113 -24.59 9.24 -4.84
C VAL A 113 -23.15 9.27 -5.37
N ASP A 114 -22.22 8.62 -4.68
CA ASP A 114 -20.77 8.73 -4.91
C ASP A 114 -20.14 7.43 -5.42
N LEU A 115 -20.96 6.55 -5.99
CA LEU A 115 -20.47 5.32 -6.62
C LEU A 115 -19.59 5.67 -7.84
N ARG A 116 -18.50 4.94 -8.01
CA ARG A 116 -17.65 5.08 -9.21
C ARG A 116 -18.47 4.80 -10.45
N LEU A 117 -18.60 5.78 -11.32
CA LEU A 117 -19.40 5.65 -12.54
C LEU A 117 -18.94 4.48 -13.42
N SER A 118 -17.62 4.29 -13.58
CA SER A 118 -17.05 3.14 -14.30
C SER A 118 -17.48 1.80 -13.70
N SER A 119 -17.31 1.63 -12.38
CA SER A 119 -17.66 0.37 -11.70
C SER A 119 -19.16 0.11 -11.75
N ARG A 120 -19.98 1.14 -11.50
CA ARG A 120 -21.43 1.06 -11.55
C ARG A 120 -21.94 0.72 -12.96
N TYR A 121 -21.37 1.36 -13.98
CA TYR A 121 -21.71 1.08 -15.38
C TYR A 121 -21.39 -0.37 -15.75
N LEU A 122 -20.13 -0.81 -15.49
CA LEU A 122 -19.71 -2.18 -15.78
C LEU A 122 -20.62 -3.21 -15.11
N GLN A 123 -20.94 -3.01 -13.84
CA GLN A 123 -21.83 -3.88 -13.10
C GLN A 123 -23.25 -3.91 -13.69
N SER A 124 -23.79 -2.75 -14.11
CA SER A 124 -25.12 -2.68 -14.75
C SER A 124 -25.18 -3.40 -16.11
N ARG A 125 -24.03 -3.69 -16.71
CA ARG A 125 -23.88 -4.44 -17.99
C ARG A 125 -23.42 -5.88 -17.76
N ASN A 126 -23.24 -6.30 -16.51
CA ASN A 126 -22.69 -7.60 -16.13
C ASN A 126 -21.35 -7.90 -16.82
N ILE A 127 -20.46 -6.92 -16.87
CA ILE A 127 -19.09 -6.97 -17.38
C ILE A 127 -18.16 -6.33 -16.36
N PHE A 128 -16.85 -6.54 -16.52
CA PHE A 128 -15.85 -6.10 -15.54
C PHE A 128 -14.53 -5.65 -16.18
N CYS A 129 -13.74 -4.88 -15.47
CA CYS A 129 -12.43 -4.39 -15.91
C CYS A 129 -11.53 -5.56 -16.33
N ASN A 130 -10.80 -5.38 -17.44
CA ASN A 130 -9.88 -6.37 -18.03
C ASN A 130 -10.56 -7.71 -18.39
N GLY A 131 -11.89 -7.79 -18.31
CA GLY A 131 -12.65 -8.96 -18.73
C GLY A 131 -12.76 -9.05 -20.24
N SER A 132 -12.82 -10.28 -20.75
CA SER A 132 -13.08 -10.56 -22.16
C SER A 132 -14.56 -10.37 -22.48
N VAL A 133 -14.87 -9.56 -23.47
CA VAL A 133 -16.24 -9.24 -23.87
C VAL A 133 -16.40 -9.23 -25.38
N ARG A 134 -17.63 -9.46 -25.82
CA ARG A 134 -18.06 -9.28 -27.21
C ARG A 134 -19.09 -8.15 -27.27
N TRP A 135 -18.90 -7.21 -28.20
CA TRP A 135 -19.83 -6.13 -28.51
C TRP A 135 -20.57 -6.45 -29.80
N ASP A 136 -21.87 -6.54 -29.78
CA ASP A 136 -22.72 -6.87 -30.96
C ASP A 136 -23.24 -5.63 -31.69
N GLY A 137 -22.96 -4.43 -31.20
CA GLY A 137 -23.46 -3.14 -31.72
C GLY A 137 -24.53 -2.50 -30.82
N LYS A 138 -25.13 -3.27 -29.91
CA LYS A 138 -26.19 -2.82 -28.99
C LYS A 138 -25.88 -3.11 -27.53
N ARG A 139 -25.23 -4.24 -27.26
CA ARG A 139 -24.93 -4.69 -25.88
C ARG A 139 -23.60 -5.40 -25.78
N PHE A 140 -23.05 -5.39 -24.57
CA PHE A 140 -21.91 -6.22 -24.21
C PHE A 140 -22.35 -7.62 -23.79
N ILE A 141 -21.56 -8.63 -24.15
CA ILE A 141 -21.72 -10.01 -23.72
C ILE A 141 -20.41 -10.41 -23.06
N GLY A 142 -20.45 -10.67 -21.74
CA GLY A 142 -19.30 -11.20 -20.98
C GLY A 142 -18.96 -12.60 -21.45
N MET A 143 -17.67 -12.89 -21.64
CA MET A 143 -17.16 -14.17 -22.17
C MET A 143 -16.58 -15.06 -21.07
N GLU A 144 -16.43 -14.54 -19.85
CA GLU A 144 -15.77 -15.21 -18.73
C GLU A 144 -16.37 -14.76 -17.37
N ASN A 145 -16.01 -15.46 -16.30
CA ASN A 145 -16.43 -15.11 -14.94
C ASN A 145 -15.41 -14.17 -14.31
N GLN A 146 -15.90 -13.14 -13.58
CA GLN A 146 -15.07 -12.16 -12.87
C GLN A 146 -14.14 -12.81 -11.84
N TRP A 147 -14.59 -13.86 -11.16
CA TRP A 147 -13.87 -14.56 -10.10
C TRP A 147 -13.13 -15.82 -10.58
N GLU A 148 -13.08 -16.07 -11.89
CA GLU A 148 -12.33 -17.18 -12.47
C GLU A 148 -10.83 -17.02 -12.17
N ILE A 149 -10.20 -18.11 -11.68
CA ILE A 149 -8.78 -18.13 -11.29
C ILE A 149 -7.90 -18.32 -12.52
N ASP A 150 -8.32 -19.23 -13.41
CA ASP A 150 -7.62 -19.60 -14.63
C ASP A 150 -8.25 -18.85 -15.81
N TYR A 151 -7.87 -17.59 -15.98
CA TYR A 151 -8.31 -16.74 -17.08
C TYR A 151 -7.14 -16.35 -18.00
N ASP A 152 -7.43 -16.07 -19.25
CA ASP A 152 -6.44 -15.58 -20.21
C ASP A 152 -6.05 -14.15 -19.87
N PHE A 153 -4.77 -13.97 -19.52
CA PHE A 153 -4.26 -12.64 -19.17
C PHE A 153 -4.24 -11.76 -20.43
N PRO A 154 -4.81 -10.54 -20.39
CA PRO A 154 -4.85 -9.66 -21.55
C PRO A 154 -3.46 -9.35 -22.09
N GLU A 155 -3.28 -9.43 -23.40
CA GLU A 155 -2.05 -9.02 -24.07
C GLU A 155 -2.02 -7.51 -24.24
N PHE A 156 -1.14 -6.83 -23.49
CA PHE A 156 -0.96 -5.40 -23.58
C PHE A 156 0.27 -5.02 -24.40
N LYS A 157 0.13 -4.03 -25.27
CA LYS A 157 1.26 -3.32 -25.88
C LYS A 157 1.79 -2.31 -24.85
N ILE A 158 2.97 -2.58 -24.30
CA ILE A 158 3.55 -1.77 -23.21
C ILE A 158 4.74 -1.00 -23.72
N THR A 159 4.86 0.27 -23.30
CA THR A 159 6.06 1.08 -23.51
C THR A 159 6.46 1.83 -22.27
N ARG A 160 7.72 2.25 -22.18
CA ARG A 160 8.25 3.10 -21.12
C ARG A 160 8.46 4.50 -21.65
N LEU A 161 8.06 5.51 -20.89
CA LEU A 161 8.32 6.91 -21.16
C LEU A 161 9.30 7.48 -20.16
N ASN A 162 10.32 8.17 -20.64
CA ASN A 162 11.24 8.96 -19.84
C ASN A 162 11.53 10.30 -20.53
N ILE A 163 11.77 11.35 -19.73
CA ILE A 163 11.99 12.71 -20.22
C ILE A 163 13.27 13.24 -19.60
N LYS A 164 14.14 13.83 -20.41
CA LYS A 164 15.38 14.48 -19.96
C LYS A 164 15.31 15.97 -20.24
N GLY A 165 15.81 16.77 -19.30
CA GLY A 165 16.06 18.18 -19.51
C GLY A 165 17.56 18.41 -19.79
N GLU A 166 17.90 19.56 -20.32
CA GLU A 166 19.29 19.95 -20.62
C GLU A 166 20.18 19.93 -19.37
N THR A 167 19.65 20.30 -18.21
CA THR A 167 20.38 20.25 -16.93
C THR A 167 19.62 19.44 -15.89
N LYS A 168 20.30 18.45 -15.32
CA LYS A 168 19.76 17.53 -14.29
C LYS A 168 19.11 18.25 -13.09
N HIS A 169 19.73 19.36 -12.66
CA HIS A 169 19.31 20.11 -11.47
C HIS A 169 18.08 21.00 -11.69
N LYS A 170 17.76 21.38 -12.92
CA LYS A 170 16.63 22.25 -13.25
C LYS A 170 15.35 21.48 -13.60
N LEU A 171 15.40 20.16 -13.74
CA LEU A 171 14.26 19.33 -14.04
C LEU A 171 13.14 19.48 -12.99
N THR A 172 13.52 19.49 -11.73
CA THR A 172 12.61 19.56 -10.59
C THR A 172 11.98 20.94 -10.37
N ALA A 173 12.61 22.01 -10.89
CA ALA A 173 12.06 23.35 -10.92
C ALA A 173 11.29 23.66 -12.22
N PHE A 174 11.21 22.69 -13.14
CA PHE A 174 10.56 22.81 -14.47
C PHE A 174 11.08 23.94 -15.37
N ASN A 175 12.25 24.50 -15.04
CA ASN A 175 12.86 25.65 -15.73
C ASN A 175 13.86 25.25 -16.84
N SER A 176 14.21 23.96 -16.93
CA SER A 176 15.08 23.45 -17.99
C SER A 176 14.26 23.09 -19.22
N PRO A 177 14.69 23.44 -20.43
CA PRO A 177 14.09 22.88 -21.65
C PRO A 177 14.19 21.35 -21.67
N ILE A 178 13.23 20.70 -22.33
CA ILE A 178 13.27 19.27 -22.59
C ILE A 178 14.30 19.04 -23.72
N SER A 179 15.36 18.29 -23.41
CA SER A 179 16.39 17.95 -24.40
C SER A 179 16.03 16.68 -25.19
N SER A 180 15.50 15.66 -24.52
CA SER A 180 15.11 14.42 -25.21
C SER A 180 14.00 13.68 -24.50
N ILE A 181 13.22 12.90 -25.27
CA ILE A 181 12.16 12.02 -24.77
C ILE A 181 12.43 10.61 -25.26
N ALA A 182 12.60 9.67 -24.31
CA ALA A 182 12.77 8.26 -24.60
C ALA A 182 11.41 7.52 -24.51
N ILE A 183 11.07 6.76 -25.56
CA ILE A 183 9.85 5.94 -25.62
C ILE A 183 10.25 4.52 -25.99
N GLY A 184 10.22 3.61 -25.03
CA GLY A 184 10.82 2.29 -25.14
C GLY A 184 12.32 2.39 -25.38
N ASN A 185 12.81 1.84 -26.48
CA ASN A 185 14.21 1.91 -26.89
C ASN A 185 14.51 3.09 -27.83
N ASN A 186 13.49 3.88 -28.19
CA ASN A 186 13.64 4.98 -29.14
C ASN A 186 13.89 6.30 -28.42
N PHE A 187 14.92 7.06 -28.84
CA PHE A 187 15.25 8.38 -28.32
C PHE A 187 14.82 9.44 -29.34
N ILE A 188 14.07 10.43 -28.90
CA ILE A 188 13.57 11.54 -29.72
C ILE A 188 14.25 12.80 -29.21
N GLU A 189 15.04 13.40 -30.06
CA GLU A 189 15.79 14.64 -29.85
C GLU A 189 15.75 15.39 -31.19
N GLU A 190 15.21 16.59 -31.19
CA GLU A 190 15.04 17.42 -32.37
C GLU A 190 15.80 18.75 -32.13
N GLU A 191 15.83 19.62 -33.14
CA GLU A 191 16.54 20.90 -33.07
C GLU A 191 16.06 21.82 -31.94
N ASN A 192 14.81 21.71 -31.54
CA ASN A 192 14.22 22.48 -30.45
C ASN A 192 13.26 21.67 -29.60
N GLU A 193 12.93 22.22 -28.43
CA GLU A 193 12.04 21.58 -27.45
C GLU A 193 10.64 21.29 -27.99
N ILE A 194 10.08 22.22 -28.75
CA ILE A 194 8.70 22.10 -29.31
C ILE A 194 8.62 20.91 -30.25
N ASP A 195 9.58 20.80 -31.17
CA ASP A 195 9.62 19.69 -32.12
C ASP A 195 9.91 18.37 -31.44
N THR A 196 10.76 18.34 -30.43
CA THR A 196 11.02 17.16 -29.60
C THR A 196 9.73 16.66 -28.93
N ILE A 197 8.95 17.55 -28.30
CA ILE A 197 7.69 17.19 -27.64
C ILE A 197 6.66 16.69 -28.67
N LEU A 198 6.48 17.41 -29.78
CA LEU A 198 5.49 17.06 -30.81
C LEU A 198 5.86 15.77 -31.55
N SER A 199 7.14 15.51 -31.81
CA SER A 199 7.63 14.27 -32.38
C SER A 199 7.39 13.10 -31.43
N ALA A 200 7.59 13.27 -30.11
CA ALA A 200 7.27 12.26 -29.11
C ALA A 200 5.77 11.93 -29.08
N VAL A 201 4.89 12.93 -29.14
CA VAL A 201 3.44 12.73 -29.22
C VAL A 201 3.06 11.96 -30.49
N ARG A 202 3.62 12.35 -31.65
CA ARG A 202 3.40 11.64 -32.93
C ARG A 202 3.86 10.18 -32.85
N TYR A 203 5.02 9.94 -32.24
CA TYR A 203 5.55 8.60 -32.10
C TYR A 203 4.69 7.71 -31.19
N ILE A 204 4.20 8.23 -30.03
CA ILE A 204 3.26 7.49 -29.17
C ILE A 204 1.96 7.16 -29.92
N LYS A 205 1.44 8.06 -30.74
CA LYS A 205 0.27 7.78 -31.58
C LYS A 205 0.55 6.69 -32.61
N LYS A 206 1.74 6.68 -33.20
CA LYS A 206 2.19 5.68 -34.19
C LYS A 206 2.31 4.27 -33.60
N ILE A 207 3.03 4.11 -32.48
CA ILE A 207 3.23 2.79 -31.83
C ILE A 207 1.98 2.33 -31.07
N ASN A 208 1.10 3.25 -30.73
CA ASN A 208 -0.19 3.05 -30.08
C ASN A 208 -0.19 2.06 -28.92
N PRO A 209 0.61 2.27 -27.83
CA PRO A 209 0.68 1.37 -26.69
C PRO A 209 -0.63 1.37 -25.88
N ASP A 210 -0.92 0.26 -25.20
CA ASP A 210 -2.04 0.15 -24.27
C ASP A 210 -1.68 0.70 -22.89
N ILE A 211 -0.43 0.46 -22.48
CA ILE A 211 0.09 0.91 -21.19
C ILE A 211 1.39 1.69 -21.39
N ILE A 212 1.49 2.84 -20.73
CA ILE A 212 2.72 3.63 -20.63
C ILE A 212 3.22 3.55 -19.18
N TYR A 213 4.43 3.03 -19.00
CA TYR A 213 5.14 3.06 -17.73
C TYR A 213 6.04 4.27 -17.61
N THR A 214 6.09 4.84 -16.41
CA THR A 214 7.05 5.90 -16.03
C THR A 214 7.69 5.59 -14.70
N PHE A 215 8.86 6.19 -14.43
CA PHE A 215 9.45 6.31 -13.10
C PHE A 215 9.36 7.76 -12.67
N ASN A 216 8.76 8.05 -11.53
CA ASN A 216 8.40 9.39 -11.05
C ASN A 216 7.50 10.16 -12.06
N GLY A 217 6.58 9.45 -12.70
CA GLY A 217 5.72 10.02 -13.73
C GLY A 217 4.77 11.07 -13.18
N ASP A 218 4.04 10.73 -12.13
CA ASP A 218 3.06 11.63 -11.50
C ASP A 218 3.74 12.72 -10.64
N ASP A 219 4.93 12.45 -10.08
CA ASP A 219 5.67 13.41 -9.26
C ASP A 219 6.53 14.38 -10.07
N LEU A 220 7.07 13.95 -11.21
CA LEU A 220 8.09 14.70 -11.94
C LEU A 220 7.86 14.79 -13.45
N LEU A 221 7.83 13.63 -14.16
CA LEU A 221 7.94 13.65 -15.63
C LEU A 221 6.73 14.28 -16.32
N LEU A 222 5.51 13.91 -15.90
CA LEU A 222 4.30 14.43 -16.50
C LEU A 222 3.97 15.86 -16.04
N PRO A 223 4.17 16.26 -14.77
CA PRO A 223 4.19 17.67 -14.39
C PRO A 223 5.18 18.51 -15.20
N PHE A 224 6.40 18.00 -15.39
CA PHE A 224 7.42 18.68 -16.18
C PHE A 224 6.98 18.85 -17.64
N LEU A 225 6.51 17.80 -18.29
CA LEU A 225 5.96 17.88 -19.65
C LEU A 225 4.78 18.85 -19.74
N TYR A 226 3.90 18.86 -18.74
CA TYR A 226 2.74 19.75 -18.67
C TYR A 226 3.19 21.22 -18.62
N HIS A 227 4.06 21.58 -17.68
CA HIS A 227 4.58 22.94 -17.52
C HIS A 227 5.37 23.40 -18.74
N ARG A 228 6.23 22.54 -19.32
CA ARG A 228 6.98 22.91 -20.52
C ARG A 228 6.08 23.09 -21.73
N SER A 229 5.10 22.23 -21.92
CA SER A 229 4.14 22.37 -23.01
C SER A 229 3.29 23.65 -22.88
N GLU A 230 2.96 24.07 -21.66
CA GLU A 230 2.28 25.33 -21.38
C GLU A 230 3.19 26.53 -21.66
N PHE A 231 4.44 26.50 -21.19
CA PHE A 231 5.45 27.51 -21.44
C PHE A 231 5.71 27.72 -22.94
N CYS A 232 5.78 26.62 -23.70
CA CYS A 232 5.96 26.65 -25.18
C CYS A 232 4.69 26.97 -25.96
N GLY A 233 3.54 27.19 -25.31
CA GLY A 233 2.27 27.48 -25.97
C GLY A 233 1.64 26.31 -26.72
N ILE A 234 2.15 25.08 -26.57
CA ILE A 234 1.70 23.88 -27.32
C ILE A 234 0.85 22.93 -26.48
N LYS A 235 0.44 23.29 -25.28
CA LYS A 235 -0.31 22.43 -24.33
C LYS A 235 -1.52 21.74 -24.97
N ASN A 236 -2.26 22.42 -25.84
CA ASN A 236 -3.43 21.84 -26.51
C ASN A 236 -3.06 20.79 -27.58
N MET A 237 -1.79 20.74 -28.03
CA MET A 237 -1.29 19.80 -29.03
C MET A 237 -0.71 18.53 -28.36
N VAL A 238 -0.44 18.59 -27.05
CA VAL A 238 0.10 17.47 -26.30
C VAL A 238 -1.05 16.59 -25.78
N ASN A 239 -1.21 15.43 -26.39
CA ASN A 239 -2.13 14.39 -25.93
C ASN A 239 -1.45 13.03 -26.02
N LEU A 240 -1.19 12.43 -24.86
CA LEU A 240 -0.60 11.09 -24.72
C LEU A 240 -1.66 9.98 -24.69
N GLY A 241 -2.94 10.33 -24.59
CA GLY A 241 -4.08 9.39 -24.65
C GLY A 241 -4.47 9.01 -26.08
N ARG A 242 -5.51 8.19 -26.19
CA ARG A 242 -6.17 7.82 -27.45
C ARG A 242 -7.39 8.70 -27.76
N ASP A 243 -7.92 9.36 -26.75
CA ASP A 243 -9.14 10.18 -26.86
C ASP A 243 -8.83 11.65 -26.53
N ASP A 244 -9.38 12.57 -27.30
CA ASP A 244 -9.21 14.00 -27.10
C ASP A 244 -10.23 14.60 -26.11
N LEU A 245 -11.08 13.78 -25.51
CA LEU A 245 -12.07 14.21 -24.50
C LEU A 245 -11.40 14.81 -23.26
N GLN A 246 -10.26 14.30 -22.87
CA GLN A 246 -9.51 14.78 -21.73
C GLN A 246 -8.22 15.47 -22.20
N ARG A 247 -8.12 16.76 -21.91
CA ARG A 247 -6.87 17.51 -22.14
C ARG A 247 -5.78 16.95 -21.24
N PHE A 248 -4.54 17.01 -21.71
CA PHE A 248 -3.38 16.66 -20.89
C PHE A 248 -3.25 17.63 -19.71
N SER A 249 -3.74 17.21 -18.56
CA SER A 249 -3.74 17.96 -17.29
C SER A 249 -3.93 17.01 -16.12
N PRO A 250 -3.56 17.41 -14.89
CA PRO A 250 -3.82 16.58 -13.73
C PRO A 250 -5.33 16.37 -13.54
N THR A 251 -5.74 15.12 -13.37
CA THR A 251 -7.13 14.75 -13.06
C THR A 251 -7.46 14.85 -11.58
N LYS A 252 -6.43 14.87 -10.75
CA LYS A 252 -6.48 15.21 -9.32
C LYS A 252 -5.23 15.96 -8.95
N GLU A 253 -5.41 17.03 -8.18
CA GLU A 253 -4.31 17.81 -7.63
C GLU A 253 -3.53 17.02 -6.57
N ALA A 254 -2.25 17.39 -6.41
CA ALA A 254 -1.41 16.91 -5.34
C ALA A 254 -1.98 17.33 -3.98
N LYS A 255 -1.80 16.50 -2.96
CA LYS A 255 -2.33 16.81 -1.62
C LYS A 255 -1.55 16.12 -0.52
N SER A 256 -1.18 16.89 0.50
CA SER A 256 -0.76 16.35 1.80
C SER A 256 -1.98 16.08 2.68
N TYR A 257 -1.96 14.98 3.41
CA TYR A 257 -3.06 14.59 4.30
C TYR A 257 -2.55 13.79 5.49
N PHE A 258 -3.26 13.90 6.62
CA PHE A 258 -2.95 13.17 7.84
C PHE A 258 -3.65 11.80 7.85
N SER A 259 -2.90 10.76 8.16
CA SER A 259 -3.43 9.40 8.27
C SER A 259 -2.57 8.57 9.24
N TYR A 260 -3.20 7.87 10.17
CA TYR A 260 -2.54 7.00 11.17
C TYR A 260 -1.35 7.68 11.87
N GLY A 261 -1.54 8.90 12.36
CA GLY A 261 -0.50 9.64 13.07
C GLY A 261 0.64 10.19 12.19
N GLN A 262 0.55 10.07 10.87
CA GLN A 262 1.58 10.50 9.92
C GLN A 262 1.01 11.43 8.85
N ILE A 263 1.83 12.38 8.40
CA ILE A 263 1.52 13.16 7.21
C ILE A 263 2.02 12.38 6.00
N LEU A 264 1.12 12.18 5.06
CA LEU A 264 1.36 11.51 3.79
C LEU A 264 1.15 12.51 2.66
N TYR A 265 1.91 12.36 1.60
CA TYR A 265 1.76 13.12 0.36
C TYR A 265 1.24 12.21 -0.74
N ARG A 266 0.27 12.70 -1.49
CA ARG A 266 -0.22 12.07 -2.70
C ARG A 266 0.08 12.98 -3.89
N PRO A 267 0.84 12.53 -4.89
CA PRO A 267 1.11 13.31 -6.09
C PRO A 267 -0.17 13.62 -6.87
N ALA A 268 -0.08 14.55 -7.81
CA ALA A 268 -1.13 14.78 -8.78
C ALA A 268 -1.33 13.54 -9.65
N PHE A 269 -2.53 13.29 -10.14
CA PHE A 269 -2.82 12.17 -11.03
C PHE A 269 -2.84 12.62 -12.48
N TYR A 270 -1.95 12.11 -13.29
CA TYR A 270 -1.96 12.29 -14.74
C TYR A 270 -2.47 11.02 -15.42
N THR A 271 -3.79 10.92 -15.54
CA THR A 271 -4.44 9.79 -16.21
C THR A 271 -4.59 10.06 -17.71
N LEU A 272 -4.52 9.00 -18.50
CA LEU A 272 -4.67 9.04 -19.94
C LEU A 272 -6.02 8.42 -20.34
N SER A 273 -6.69 8.99 -21.33
CA SER A 273 -7.97 8.47 -21.84
C SER A 273 -7.74 7.43 -22.92
N GLY A 274 -8.33 6.23 -22.74
CA GLY A 274 -8.21 5.09 -23.67
C GLY A 274 -6.86 4.39 -23.68
N ARG A 275 -6.01 4.70 -22.71
CA ARG A 275 -4.68 4.12 -22.48
C ARG A 275 -4.39 4.20 -20.99
N ALA A 276 -3.68 3.23 -20.43
CA ALA A 276 -3.31 3.30 -19.03
C ALA A 276 -1.91 3.91 -18.86
N HIS A 277 -1.78 4.88 -17.95
CA HIS A 277 -0.50 5.34 -17.42
C HIS A 277 -0.29 4.75 -16.03
N ILE A 278 0.86 4.15 -15.79
CA ILE A 278 1.26 3.59 -14.49
C ILE A 278 2.61 4.18 -14.09
N ASP A 279 2.63 4.95 -13.01
CA ASP A 279 3.87 5.37 -12.37
C ASP A 279 4.39 4.26 -11.44
N VAL A 280 5.41 3.57 -11.90
CA VAL A 280 6.00 2.38 -11.23
C VAL A 280 6.61 2.75 -9.87
N SER A 281 7.14 3.96 -9.73
CA SER A 281 7.83 4.39 -8.50
C SER A 281 6.89 4.81 -7.38
N SER A 282 5.71 5.35 -7.72
CA SER A 282 4.71 5.84 -6.75
C SER A 282 3.59 4.84 -6.49
N SER A 283 3.38 3.87 -7.39
CA SER A 283 2.31 2.87 -7.25
C SER A 283 2.67 1.78 -6.23
N PHE A 284 2.05 1.86 -5.04
CA PHE A 284 2.17 0.81 -4.03
C PHE A 284 1.71 -0.55 -4.56
N MET A 285 0.54 -0.60 -5.18
CA MET A 285 -0.05 -1.86 -5.67
C MET A 285 0.82 -2.52 -6.75
N TYR A 286 1.33 -1.72 -7.70
CA TYR A 286 2.23 -2.24 -8.73
C TYR A 286 3.58 -2.71 -8.13
N GLY A 287 4.15 -1.94 -7.20
CA GLY A 287 5.42 -2.28 -6.55
C GLY A 287 5.39 -3.58 -5.76
N GLU A 288 4.24 -3.92 -5.17
CA GLU A 288 4.06 -5.12 -4.34
C GLU A 288 3.60 -6.35 -5.15
N SER A 289 2.96 -6.16 -6.30
CA SER A 289 2.27 -7.25 -6.99
C SER A 289 2.45 -7.30 -8.53
N GLY A 290 3.27 -6.42 -9.07
CA GLY A 290 3.47 -6.33 -10.51
C GLY A 290 2.20 -5.98 -11.30
N LEU A 291 2.28 -6.06 -12.63
CA LEU A 291 1.13 -5.81 -13.50
C LEU A 291 0.06 -6.89 -13.35
N ARG A 292 0.47 -8.15 -13.21
CA ARG A 292 -0.47 -9.28 -13.14
C ARG A 292 -1.35 -9.19 -11.91
N GLY A 293 -0.77 -8.91 -10.73
CA GLY A 293 -1.54 -8.70 -9.51
C GLY A 293 -2.45 -7.47 -9.58
N LEU A 294 -1.97 -6.37 -10.20
CA LEU A 294 -2.77 -5.16 -10.38
C LEU A 294 -3.98 -5.42 -11.29
N VAL A 295 -3.82 -6.14 -12.39
CA VAL A 295 -4.90 -6.52 -13.32
C VAL A 295 -5.90 -7.45 -12.63
N ASP A 296 -5.43 -8.43 -11.88
CA ASP A 296 -6.27 -9.41 -11.19
C ASP A 296 -7.19 -8.73 -10.13
N ILE A 297 -6.64 -7.80 -9.34
CA ILE A 297 -7.46 -7.01 -8.41
C ILE A 297 -8.40 -6.05 -9.16
N SER A 298 -7.97 -5.47 -10.28
CA SER A 298 -8.80 -4.61 -11.12
C SER A 298 -10.05 -5.36 -11.63
N ARG A 299 -9.90 -6.61 -12.06
CA ARG A 299 -11.02 -7.48 -12.46
C ARG A 299 -12.05 -7.61 -11.34
N CYS A 300 -11.60 -8.03 -10.17
CA CYS A 300 -12.50 -8.32 -9.03
C CYS A 300 -13.06 -7.07 -8.34
N SER A 301 -12.38 -5.94 -8.41
CA SER A 301 -12.85 -4.67 -7.83
C SER A 301 -13.65 -3.79 -8.77
N ASN A 302 -13.62 -4.04 -10.08
CA ASN A 302 -14.17 -3.15 -11.10
C ASN A 302 -13.58 -1.72 -11.09
N ILE A 303 -12.31 -1.58 -10.65
CA ILE A 303 -11.57 -0.33 -10.74
C ILE A 303 -10.60 -0.43 -11.91
N PRO A 304 -10.64 0.47 -12.91
CA PRO A 304 -9.69 0.47 -14.02
C PRO A 304 -8.24 0.46 -13.54
N VAL A 305 -7.37 -0.31 -14.19
CA VAL A 305 -5.95 -0.54 -13.81
C VAL A 305 -5.21 0.77 -13.54
N GLN A 306 -5.38 1.76 -14.41
CA GLN A 306 -4.76 3.07 -14.27
C GLN A 306 -5.14 3.78 -12.95
N MET A 307 -6.42 3.71 -12.57
CA MET A 307 -6.88 4.27 -11.30
C MET A 307 -6.43 3.44 -10.11
N LEU A 308 -6.49 2.10 -10.23
CA LEU A 308 -6.09 1.19 -9.15
C LEU A 308 -4.60 1.33 -8.82
N SER A 309 -3.73 1.60 -9.81
CA SER A 309 -2.30 1.84 -9.58
C SER A 309 -2.00 3.02 -8.66
N ARG A 310 -2.95 3.96 -8.52
CA ARG A 310 -2.86 5.17 -7.67
C ARG A 310 -3.64 5.06 -6.37
N LEU A 311 -4.29 3.93 -6.14
CA LEU A 311 -5.13 3.68 -4.97
C LEU A 311 -4.53 2.58 -4.11
N GLY A 312 -4.87 2.58 -2.82
CA GLY A 312 -4.43 1.53 -1.91
C GLY A 312 -5.37 0.32 -1.91
N PRO A 313 -4.91 -0.81 -1.35
CA PRO A 313 -5.70 -2.05 -1.28
C PRO A 313 -7.00 -1.88 -0.50
N GLY A 314 -7.05 -0.95 0.47
CA GLY A 314 -8.28 -0.63 1.19
C GLY A 314 -9.39 -0.05 0.31
N THR A 315 -9.05 0.71 -0.73
CA THR A 315 -10.05 1.18 -1.70
C THR A 315 -10.57 0.02 -2.56
N ALA A 316 -9.70 -0.93 -2.92
CA ALA A 316 -10.09 -2.10 -3.69
C ALA A 316 -11.09 -2.98 -2.92
N ILE A 317 -10.78 -3.32 -1.66
CA ILE A 317 -11.71 -4.13 -0.84
C ILE A 317 -13.02 -3.39 -0.56
N SER A 318 -12.99 -2.08 -0.30
CA SER A 318 -14.20 -1.28 -0.12
C SER A 318 -15.06 -1.24 -1.38
N GLN A 319 -14.45 -1.21 -2.57
CA GLN A 319 -15.19 -1.28 -3.82
C GLN A 319 -15.80 -2.67 -4.05
N MET A 320 -15.10 -3.76 -3.69
CA MET A 320 -15.67 -5.11 -3.72
C MET A 320 -16.89 -5.25 -2.81
N GLN A 321 -16.85 -4.63 -1.62
CA GLN A 321 -18.01 -4.56 -0.71
C GLN A 321 -19.19 -3.81 -1.33
N VAL A 322 -18.92 -2.69 -2.01
CA VAL A 322 -19.94 -1.92 -2.74
C VAL A 322 -20.53 -2.74 -3.88
N ASN A 323 -19.68 -3.40 -4.67
CA ASN A 323 -20.13 -4.24 -5.78
C ASN A 323 -21.05 -5.36 -5.27
N ARG A 324 -20.65 -6.05 -4.22
CA ARG A 324 -21.46 -7.14 -3.63
C ARG A 324 -22.80 -6.63 -3.09
N ALA A 325 -22.80 -5.48 -2.39
CA ALA A 325 -24.05 -4.90 -1.90
C ALA A 325 -25.04 -4.57 -3.05
N VAL A 326 -24.53 -4.05 -4.17
CA VAL A 326 -25.35 -3.77 -5.36
C VAL A 326 -25.84 -5.07 -6.02
N GLU A 327 -25.01 -6.12 -6.11
CA GLU A 327 -25.37 -7.45 -6.62
C GLU A 327 -26.51 -8.08 -5.79
N ASP A 328 -26.47 -7.92 -4.46
CA ASP A 328 -27.50 -8.40 -3.55
C ASP A 328 -28.77 -7.50 -3.54
N GLY A 329 -28.79 -6.45 -4.37
CA GLY A 329 -29.93 -5.53 -4.54
C GLY A 329 -30.06 -4.49 -3.43
N TYR A 330 -29.00 -4.22 -2.66
CA TYR A 330 -28.99 -3.16 -1.65
C TYR A 330 -28.58 -1.82 -2.22
N LEU A 331 -29.28 -0.77 -1.84
CA LEU A 331 -28.83 0.58 -2.07
C LEU A 331 -27.63 0.91 -1.17
N VAL A 332 -26.62 1.53 -1.73
CA VAL A 332 -25.37 1.85 -1.04
C VAL A 332 -25.46 3.21 -0.36
N PRO A 333 -25.38 3.31 0.97
CA PRO A 333 -25.52 4.59 1.67
C PRO A 333 -24.40 5.55 1.29
N TRP A 334 -24.74 6.83 1.06
CA TRP A 334 -23.74 7.86 0.75
C TRP A 334 -22.83 8.14 1.94
N LYS A 335 -23.41 8.25 3.14
CA LYS A 335 -22.70 8.42 4.40
C LYS A 335 -22.82 7.14 5.23
N LYS A 336 -21.85 6.87 6.10
CA LYS A 336 -21.95 5.77 7.06
C LYS A 336 -23.25 5.93 7.87
N ASN A 337 -24.12 4.92 7.81
CA ASN A 337 -25.44 4.94 8.45
C ASN A 337 -25.58 3.93 9.60
N MET A 338 -24.49 3.26 9.98
CA MET A 338 -24.45 2.35 11.13
C MET A 338 -23.66 3.02 12.26
N PRO A 339 -24.35 3.60 13.26
CA PRO A 339 -23.69 4.21 14.40
C PRO A 339 -23.03 3.13 15.27
N GLU A 340 -22.00 3.52 15.98
CA GLU A 340 -21.36 2.71 17.01
C GLU A 340 -22.25 2.69 18.25
N SER A 341 -22.24 1.59 19.00
CA SER A 341 -22.93 1.50 20.30
C SER A 341 -22.21 2.39 21.31
N TRP A 342 -22.98 3.10 22.12
CA TRP A 342 -22.41 3.91 23.18
C TRP A 342 -21.73 3.02 24.22
N LYS A 343 -20.54 3.42 24.72
CA LYS A 343 -19.75 2.66 25.70
C LYS A 343 -19.26 3.58 26.83
N THR A 344 -19.27 3.05 28.02
CA THR A 344 -18.59 3.68 29.18
C THR A 344 -17.08 3.58 29.04
N GLY A 345 -16.31 4.33 29.86
CA GLY A 345 -14.86 4.25 29.90
C GLY A 345 -14.34 2.85 30.21
N LEU A 346 -15.00 2.13 31.12
CA LEU A 346 -14.62 0.74 31.45
C LEU A 346 -14.90 -0.23 30.29
N GLU A 347 -16.03 -0.09 29.61
CA GLU A 347 -16.34 -0.89 28.41
C GLU A 347 -15.35 -0.64 27.29
N LEU A 348 -14.88 0.60 27.08
CA LEU A 348 -13.83 0.93 26.13
C LEU A 348 -12.50 0.25 26.48
N LEU A 349 -12.08 0.26 27.74
CA LEU A 349 -10.87 -0.44 28.18
C LEU A 349 -10.92 -1.96 27.97
N VAL A 350 -12.10 -2.56 28.05
CA VAL A 350 -12.29 -3.99 27.78
C VAL A 350 -12.39 -4.29 26.29
N SER A 351 -13.03 -3.43 25.52
CA SER A 351 -13.33 -3.67 24.10
C SER A 351 -12.14 -3.42 23.18
N ASP A 352 -11.32 -2.40 23.43
CA ASP A 352 -10.19 -2.02 22.57
C ASP A 352 -8.83 -2.46 23.15
N ARG A 353 -8.63 -3.77 23.26
CA ARG A 353 -7.35 -4.35 23.72
C ARG A 353 -6.37 -4.69 22.59
N GLY A 354 -6.79 -4.58 21.34
CA GLY A 354 -5.97 -4.97 20.19
C GLY A 354 -5.65 -6.48 20.13
N GLY A 355 -4.56 -6.86 19.50
CA GLY A 355 -4.06 -8.23 19.45
C GLY A 355 -3.26 -8.61 20.70
N LEU A 356 -3.19 -9.92 21.02
CA LEU A 356 -2.33 -10.42 22.09
C LEU A 356 -0.87 -10.36 21.66
N ILE A 357 -0.02 -9.88 22.57
CA ILE A 357 1.42 -9.81 22.39
C ILE A 357 2.09 -10.32 23.68
N LEU A 358 3.06 -11.20 23.54
CA LEU A 358 3.95 -11.66 24.61
C LEU A 358 5.34 -11.09 24.38
N ASP A 359 5.98 -10.59 25.41
CA ASP A 359 7.34 -10.08 25.31
C ASP A 359 8.31 -11.19 24.92
N PRO A 360 9.21 -10.98 23.94
CA PRO A 360 10.17 -12.00 23.55
C PRO A 360 11.26 -12.20 24.62
N ALA A 361 11.69 -13.44 24.80
CA ALA A 361 12.84 -13.78 25.62
C ALA A 361 14.12 -13.24 24.96
N VAL A 362 14.73 -12.18 25.54
CA VAL A 362 15.93 -11.51 24.97
C VAL A 362 17.11 -12.48 24.94
N GLY A 363 17.88 -12.45 23.85
CA GLY A 363 19.08 -13.24 23.66
C GLY A 363 19.00 -14.19 22.47
N ILE A 364 19.93 -15.14 22.39
CA ILE A 364 19.99 -16.14 21.33
C ILE A 364 19.35 -17.46 21.80
N HIS A 365 18.54 -18.04 20.91
CA HIS A 365 17.85 -19.31 21.15
C HIS A 365 18.06 -20.26 19.95
N GLU A 366 18.24 -21.53 20.23
CA GLU A 366 18.35 -22.64 19.25
C GLU A 366 17.06 -23.43 19.18
N ASP A 367 16.89 -24.17 18.06
CA ASP A 367 15.76 -25.08 17.83
C ASP A 367 14.40 -24.40 17.99
N VAL A 368 14.27 -23.22 17.47
CA VAL A 368 13.03 -22.45 17.56
C VAL A 368 12.19 -22.64 16.31
N VAL A 369 10.92 -22.95 16.51
CA VAL A 369 9.94 -23.07 15.43
C VAL A 369 9.02 -21.85 15.44
N GLU A 370 8.82 -21.25 14.30
CA GLU A 370 7.82 -20.20 14.09
C GLU A 370 6.54 -20.82 13.54
N LEU A 371 5.47 -20.71 14.31
CA LEU A 371 4.12 -21.11 13.95
C LEU A 371 3.32 -19.86 13.60
N ASP A 372 2.53 -19.90 12.53
CA ASP A 372 1.76 -18.75 12.06
C ASP A 372 0.34 -19.16 11.64
N TYR A 373 -0.67 -18.41 12.09
CA TYR A 373 -2.03 -18.63 11.64
C TYR A 373 -2.20 -18.13 10.20
N ALA A 374 -2.73 -18.99 9.37
CA ALA A 374 -2.98 -18.65 7.96
C ALA A 374 -4.03 -17.54 7.83
N SER A 375 -3.62 -16.27 7.71
CA SER A 375 -4.51 -15.10 7.59
C SER A 375 -5.54 -15.03 8.74
N LEU A 376 -5.09 -14.94 9.99
CA LEU A 376 -5.92 -15.05 11.19
C LEU A 376 -7.19 -14.19 11.13
N TYR A 377 -7.07 -12.86 11.00
CA TYR A 377 -8.21 -11.95 11.05
C TYR A 377 -9.27 -12.22 9.96
N PRO A 378 -8.91 -12.40 8.67
CA PRO A 378 -9.88 -12.78 7.64
C PRO A 378 -10.59 -14.11 7.93
N ASN A 379 -9.87 -15.12 8.43
CA ASN A 379 -10.46 -16.41 8.77
C ASN A 379 -11.35 -16.35 10.02
N VAL A 380 -11.03 -15.50 11.00
CA VAL A 380 -11.92 -15.18 12.13
C VAL A 380 -13.21 -14.55 11.63
N MET A 381 -13.12 -13.57 10.71
CA MET A 381 -14.33 -12.94 10.11
C MET A 381 -15.20 -13.96 9.41
N LEU A 382 -14.58 -14.84 8.60
CA LEU A 382 -15.30 -15.89 7.86
C LEU A 382 -15.94 -16.91 8.81
N LYS A 383 -15.17 -17.44 9.75
CA LYS A 383 -15.61 -18.49 10.67
C LYS A 383 -16.74 -18.05 11.58
N PHE A 384 -16.66 -16.84 12.12
CA PHE A 384 -17.65 -16.33 13.08
C PHE A 384 -18.68 -15.40 12.44
N ASN A 385 -18.75 -15.32 11.13
CA ASN A 385 -19.74 -14.52 10.40
C ASN A 385 -19.74 -13.03 10.81
N ILE A 386 -18.55 -12.42 10.94
CA ILE A 386 -18.40 -11.04 11.43
C ILE A 386 -18.62 -10.04 10.28
N SER A 387 -19.74 -9.31 10.35
CA SER A 387 -20.13 -8.24 9.43
C SER A 387 -20.97 -7.19 10.18
N PRO A 388 -21.05 -5.94 9.75
CA PRO A 388 -21.79 -4.90 10.48
C PRO A 388 -23.23 -5.27 10.83
N GLU A 389 -23.94 -5.92 9.93
CA GLU A 389 -25.34 -6.33 10.09
C GLU A 389 -25.52 -7.60 10.91
N THR A 390 -24.47 -8.41 11.06
CA THR A 390 -24.52 -9.65 11.85
C THR A 390 -24.15 -9.44 13.32
N MET A 391 -23.48 -8.34 13.64
CA MET A 391 -23.10 -8.00 15.01
C MET A 391 -24.27 -7.40 15.78
N LEU A 392 -24.46 -7.83 17.04
CA LEU A 392 -25.51 -7.31 17.93
C LEU A 392 -26.89 -7.29 17.27
N CYS A 393 -27.19 -8.29 16.47
CA CYS A 393 -28.46 -8.37 15.74
C CYS A 393 -29.62 -8.65 16.69
N SER A 394 -30.75 -8.02 16.43
CA SER A 394 -31.98 -8.20 17.23
C SER A 394 -32.66 -9.56 17.04
N CYS A 395 -32.37 -10.26 15.93
CA CYS A 395 -33.00 -11.53 15.56
C CYS A 395 -32.34 -12.76 16.24
N CYS A 396 -31.16 -12.62 16.84
CA CYS A 396 -30.41 -13.71 17.48
C CYS A 396 -29.84 -13.25 18.83
N LYS A 397 -30.69 -12.68 19.71
CA LYS A 397 -30.23 -12.23 21.04
C LYS A 397 -29.62 -13.38 21.86
N ASP A 398 -30.14 -14.59 21.71
CA ASP A 398 -29.67 -15.81 22.38
C ASP A 398 -28.76 -16.66 21.48
N SER A 399 -28.00 -16.04 20.62
CA SER A 399 -27.04 -16.70 19.74
C SER A 399 -26.06 -17.56 20.56
N PRO A 400 -25.77 -18.79 20.13
CA PRO A 400 -24.71 -19.62 20.74
C PRO A 400 -23.31 -19.08 20.50
N ILE A 401 -23.14 -18.18 19.54
CA ILE A 401 -21.88 -17.53 19.23
C ILE A 401 -21.82 -16.19 19.96
N ARG A 402 -20.95 -16.11 20.97
CA ARG A 402 -20.67 -14.91 21.75
C ARG A 402 -19.22 -14.51 21.60
N VAL A 403 -18.98 -13.21 21.43
CA VAL A 403 -17.61 -12.68 21.37
C VAL A 403 -16.94 -12.82 22.72
N PRO A 404 -15.76 -13.48 22.81
CA PRO A 404 -15.03 -13.65 24.06
C PRO A 404 -14.81 -12.31 24.77
N GLN A 405 -14.98 -12.28 26.09
CA GLN A 405 -14.84 -11.11 26.98
C GLN A 405 -15.87 -9.99 26.76
N LEU A 406 -16.42 -9.82 25.56
CA LEU A 406 -17.35 -8.73 25.20
C LEU A 406 -18.83 -9.16 25.25
N GLY A 407 -19.11 -10.46 25.11
CA GLY A 407 -20.45 -11.01 25.14
C GLY A 407 -21.35 -10.61 23.95
N TYR A 408 -20.84 -9.90 22.94
CA TYR A 408 -21.64 -9.53 21.76
C TYR A 408 -22.20 -10.77 21.07
N ASN A 409 -23.47 -10.73 20.73
CA ASN A 409 -24.09 -11.80 19.95
C ASN A 409 -23.83 -11.61 18.45
N ILE A 410 -23.67 -12.73 17.75
CA ILE A 410 -23.46 -12.77 16.30
C ILE A 410 -24.63 -13.50 15.65
N CYS A 411 -25.09 -13.01 14.51
CA CYS A 411 -26.21 -13.58 13.77
C CYS A 411 -25.86 -14.97 13.21
N VAL A 412 -26.74 -15.94 13.46
CA VAL A 412 -26.67 -17.29 12.89
C VAL A 412 -27.70 -17.56 11.82
N LYS A 413 -28.65 -16.60 11.58
CA LYS A 413 -29.76 -16.74 10.63
C LYS A 413 -29.44 -16.22 9.23
N GLN A 414 -28.51 -15.30 9.12
CA GLN A 414 -28.09 -14.70 7.85
C GLN A 414 -26.59 -14.61 7.74
N ARG A 415 -26.07 -14.72 6.53
CA ARG A 415 -24.67 -14.54 6.23
C ARG A 415 -24.36 -13.05 6.08
N GLY A 416 -23.17 -12.62 6.49
CA GLY A 416 -22.76 -11.23 6.46
C GLY A 416 -22.13 -10.82 5.12
N LEU A 417 -22.40 -9.58 4.67
CA LEU A 417 -21.85 -9.00 3.44
C LEU A 417 -20.31 -9.09 3.39
N LEU A 418 -19.64 -8.76 4.50
CA LEU A 418 -18.18 -8.80 4.53
C LEU A 418 -17.63 -10.22 4.38
N VAL A 419 -18.36 -11.20 4.88
CA VAL A 419 -18.00 -12.63 4.77
C VAL A 419 -18.15 -13.09 3.32
N ASP A 420 -19.23 -12.72 2.64
CA ASP A 420 -19.44 -13.02 1.22
C ASP A 420 -18.38 -12.43 0.30
N VAL A 421 -17.86 -11.25 0.65
CA VAL A 421 -16.75 -10.62 -0.07
C VAL A 421 -15.42 -11.32 0.22
N LEU A 422 -15.17 -11.71 1.47
CA LEU A 422 -13.87 -12.25 1.87
C LEU A 422 -13.63 -13.69 1.47
N GLU A 423 -14.68 -14.52 1.41
CA GLU A 423 -14.54 -15.94 1.07
C GLU A 423 -13.83 -16.17 -0.28
N PRO A 424 -14.28 -15.58 -1.41
CA PRO A 424 -13.61 -15.74 -2.68
C PRO A 424 -12.20 -15.13 -2.69
N VAL A 425 -11.96 -14.07 -1.94
CA VAL A 425 -10.62 -13.43 -1.78
C VAL A 425 -9.66 -14.39 -1.07
N ILE A 426 -10.09 -15.01 0.04
CA ILE A 426 -9.29 -15.98 0.80
C ILE A 426 -8.99 -17.20 -0.08
N HIS A 427 -10.02 -17.76 -0.73
CA HIS A 427 -9.88 -18.92 -1.61
C HIS A 427 -8.86 -18.63 -2.73
N ARG A 428 -9.00 -17.50 -3.42
CA ARG A 428 -8.11 -17.09 -4.52
C ARG A 428 -6.65 -16.98 -4.06
N ARG A 429 -6.39 -16.34 -2.91
CA ARG A 429 -5.06 -16.26 -2.34
C ARG A 429 -4.48 -17.64 -2.02
N PHE A 430 -5.27 -18.55 -1.44
CA PHE A 430 -4.77 -19.88 -1.11
C PHE A 430 -4.45 -20.71 -2.36
N CYS A 431 -5.26 -20.61 -3.41
CA CYS A 431 -4.96 -21.24 -4.71
C CYS A 431 -3.62 -20.72 -5.27
N TYR A 432 -3.42 -19.41 -5.31
CA TYR A 432 -2.16 -18.83 -5.79
C TYR A 432 -0.96 -19.17 -4.89
N LYS A 433 -1.15 -19.17 -3.55
CA LYS A 433 -0.10 -19.59 -2.60
C LYS A 433 0.30 -21.04 -2.80
N ALA A 434 -0.64 -21.93 -3.09
CA ALA A 434 -0.36 -23.33 -3.38
C ALA A 434 0.43 -23.49 -4.70
N ARG A 435 -0.03 -22.84 -5.76
CA ARG A 435 0.63 -22.86 -7.08
C ARG A 435 2.03 -22.24 -7.06
N SER A 436 2.26 -21.19 -6.26
CA SER A 436 3.58 -20.57 -6.12
C SER A 436 4.65 -21.47 -5.48
N LYS A 437 4.26 -22.61 -4.88
CA LYS A 437 5.18 -23.62 -4.33
C LYS A 437 5.66 -24.65 -5.38
N ASN A 438 4.98 -24.77 -6.51
CA ASN A 438 5.38 -25.64 -7.59
C ASN A 438 6.69 -25.14 -8.22
N LYS A 439 7.47 -26.07 -8.84
CA LYS A 439 8.79 -25.72 -9.40
C LYS A 439 8.71 -25.20 -10.86
N ASP A 440 7.51 -24.93 -11.37
CA ASP A 440 7.26 -24.56 -12.76
C ASP A 440 7.61 -23.10 -13.10
N TYR A 441 7.72 -22.81 -14.39
CA TYR A 441 8.00 -21.48 -14.96
C TYR A 441 7.02 -20.40 -14.46
N GLU A 442 5.81 -20.75 -14.10
CA GLU A 442 4.78 -19.82 -13.61
C GLU A 442 4.90 -19.44 -12.12
N LYS A 443 5.87 -19.99 -11.40
CA LYS A 443 6.08 -19.74 -9.97
C LYS A 443 6.13 -18.24 -9.61
N GLU A 444 6.85 -17.45 -10.37
CA GLU A 444 7.00 -16.01 -10.10
C GLU A 444 5.67 -15.27 -10.37
N ILE A 445 4.90 -15.68 -11.36
CA ILE A 445 3.56 -15.16 -11.63
C ILE A 445 2.64 -15.37 -10.43
N TYR A 446 2.59 -16.60 -9.90
CA TYR A 446 1.75 -16.91 -8.74
C TYR A 446 2.25 -16.25 -7.45
N LYS A 447 3.55 -15.95 -7.34
CA LYS A 447 4.08 -15.13 -6.23
C LYS A 447 3.55 -13.68 -6.29
N GLU A 448 3.55 -13.05 -7.46
CA GLU A 448 2.96 -11.72 -7.64
C GLU A 448 1.47 -11.72 -7.32
N LEU A 449 0.72 -12.66 -7.87
CA LEU A 449 -0.71 -12.80 -7.65
C LEU A 449 -1.06 -13.02 -6.17
N GLN A 450 -0.42 -13.98 -5.49
CA GLN A 450 -0.68 -14.22 -4.07
C GLN A 450 -0.29 -13.04 -3.19
N GLN A 451 0.75 -12.27 -3.56
CA GLN A 451 1.16 -11.07 -2.84
C GLN A 451 0.12 -9.96 -2.98
N ALA A 452 -0.47 -9.77 -4.15
CA ALA A 452 -1.57 -8.84 -4.38
C ALA A 452 -2.74 -9.09 -3.41
N TRP A 453 -3.21 -10.33 -3.34
CA TRP A 453 -4.33 -10.72 -2.47
C TRP A 453 -3.97 -10.74 -0.99
N LYS A 454 -2.70 -10.96 -0.64
CA LYS A 454 -2.22 -10.82 0.73
C LYS A 454 -2.45 -9.40 1.25
N TRP A 455 -2.19 -8.37 0.43
CA TRP A 455 -2.42 -6.98 0.81
C TRP A 455 -3.90 -6.65 0.98
N ILE A 456 -4.78 -7.20 0.15
CA ILE A 456 -6.23 -7.05 0.31
C ILE A 456 -6.68 -7.61 1.66
N LEU A 457 -6.23 -8.83 2.01
CA LEU A 457 -6.57 -9.47 3.28
C LEU A 457 -5.95 -8.79 4.50
N LEU A 458 -4.75 -8.20 4.37
CA LEU A 458 -4.12 -7.45 5.45
C LEU A 458 -4.91 -6.21 5.87
N VAL A 459 -5.52 -5.52 4.90
CA VAL A 459 -6.21 -4.25 5.17
C VAL A 459 -7.69 -4.43 5.49
N CYS A 460 -8.33 -5.54 5.11
CA CYS A 460 -9.77 -5.73 5.24
C CYS A 460 -10.27 -5.58 6.68
N PHE A 461 -9.50 -6.10 7.65
CA PHE A 461 -9.78 -5.99 9.08
C PHE A 461 -9.79 -4.52 9.55
N GLY A 462 -8.75 -3.73 9.21
CA GLY A 462 -8.63 -2.34 9.65
C GLY A 462 -9.78 -1.46 9.18
N TYR A 463 -10.38 -1.78 8.05
CA TYR A 463 -11.54 -1.05 7.52
C TYR A 463 -12.83 -1.31 8.31
N THR A 464 -12.92 -2.36 9.10
CA THR A 464 -14.07 -2.58 9.98
C THR A 464 -14.10 -1.56 11.12
N GLY A 465 -12.95 -1.12 11.64
CA GLY A 465 -12.82 -0.08 12.66
C GLY A 465 -12.61 1.34 12.10
N TYR A 466 -12.45 1.52 10.79
CA TYR A 466 -12.22 2.84 10.21
C TYR A 466 -13.50 3.67 10.17
N ARG A 467 -13.50 4.82 10.88
CA ARG A 467 -14.69 5.67 11.05
C ARG A 467 -15.38 6.10 9.75
N ASN A 468 -14.61 6.25 8.66
CA ASN A 468 -15.12 6.68 7.36
C ASN A 468 -15.41 5.52 6.41
N ALA A 469 -15.17 4.26 6.83
CA ALA A 469 -15.54 3.12 6.01
C ALA A 469 -17.06 2.96 5.96
N ARG A 470 -17.62 2.86 4.76
CA ARG A 470 -19.08 2.79 4.54
C ARG A 470 -19.73 1.64 5.30
N TYR A 471 -19.10 0.47 5.25
CA TYR A 471 -19.49 -0.73 5.97
C TYR A 471 -18.60 -1.01 7.19
N GLY A 472 -18.02 0.05 7.79
CA GLY A 472 -17.25 -0.05 9.02
C GLY A 472 -18.16 -0.01 10.25
N ARG A 473 -17.90 -0.89 11.23
CA ARG A 473 -18.51 -0.91 12.55
C ARG A 473 -17.48 -1.33 13.58
N ILE A 474 -17.28 -0.53 14.62
CA ILE A 474 -16.20 -0.76 15.59
C ILE A 474 -16.36 -2.11 16.32
N GLU A 475 -17.59 -2.53 16.58
CA GLU A 475 -17.88 -3.82 17.22
C GLU A 475 -17.39 -5.01 16.39
N CYS A 476 -17.31 -4.87 15.05
CA CYS A 476 -16.66 -5.88 14.21
C CYS A 476 -15.16 -5.95 14.48
N TYR A 477 -14.49 -4.80 14.52
CA TYR A 477 -13.05 -4.71 14.83
C TYR A 477 -12.72 -5.30 16.20
N GLU A 478 -13.48 -4.91 17.23
CA GLU A 478 -13.35 -5.42 18.60
C GLU A 478 -13.55 -6.94 18.66
N SER A 479 -14.55 -7.45 17.96
CA SER A 479 -14.85 -8.88 17.90
C SER A 479 -13.75 -9.69 17.22
N ILE A 480 -13.21 -9.19 16.11
CA ILE A 480 -12.12 -9.84 15.38
C ILE A 480 -10.88 -9.96 16.28
N THR A 481 -10.51 -8.88 16.97
CA THR A 481 -9.36 -8.90 17.88
C THR A 481 -9.60 -9.78 19.10
N ALA A 482 -10.83 -9.81 19.65
CA ALA A 482 -11.19 -10.65 20.78
C ALA A 482 -11.12 -12.16 20.45
N PHE A 483 -11.71 -12.59 19.33
CA PHE A 483 -11.60 -13.98 18.87
C PHE A 483 -10.16 -14.37 18.52
N SER A 484 -9.39 -13.44 17.98
CA SER A 484 -7.99 -13.70 17.64
C SER A 484 -7.11 -13.87 18.89
N ARG A 485 -7.35 -13.06 19.94
CA ARG A 485 -6.71 -13.26 21.24
C ARG A 485 -7.05 -14.62 21.85
N ASP A 486 -8.34 -14.99 21.85
CA ASP A 486 -8.81 -16.29 22.33
C ASP A 486 -8.14 -17.46 21.57
N ALA A 487 -8.07 -17.36 20.24
CA ALA A 487 -7.41 -18.37 19.42
C ALA A 487 -5.93 -18.50 19.74
N LEU A 488 -5.21 -17.37 19.95
CA LEU A 488 -3.79 -17.42 20.29
C LEU A 488 -3.56 -17.97 21.72
N ILE A 489 -4.39 -17.61 22.70
CA ILE A 489 -4.32 -18.15 24.08
C ILE A 489 -4.50 -19.67 24.05
N ARG A 490 -5.54 -20.16 23.36
CA ARG A 490 -5.76 -21.61 23.21
C ARG A 490 -4.60 -22.31 22.49
N ALA A 491 -3.98 -21.64 21.51
CA ALA A 491 -2.79 -22.19 20.86
C ALA A 491 -1.62 -22.29 21.83
N ILE A 492 -1.39 -21.30 22.70
CA ILE A 492 -0.36 -21.32 23.74
C ILE A 492 -0.59 -22.49 24.69
N GLU A 493 -1.81 -22.69 25.20
CA GLU A 493 -2.16 -23.80 26.07
C GLU A 493 -1.86 -25.17 25.42
N VAL A 494 -2.20 -25.35 24.16
CA VAL A 494 -1.88 -26.58 23.40
C VAL A 494 -0.39 -26.75 23.21
N VAL A 495 0.35 -25.67 22.91
CA VAL A 495 1.81 -25.66 22.75
C VAL A 495 2.49 -26.14 24.05
N GLU A 496 2.15 -25.50 25.17
CA GLU A 496 2.76 -25.81 26.48
C GLU A 496 2.44 -27.23 26.96
N THR A 497 1.17 -27.65 26.81
CA THR A 497 0.74 -29.01 27.15
C THR A 497 1.29 -30.10 26.21
N SER A 498 1.79 -29.69 25.04
CA SER A 498 2.42 -30.57 24.05
C SER A 498 3.95 -30.66 24.20
N GLY A 499 4.53 -30.10 25.28
CA GLY A 499 5.96 -30.18 25.58
C GLY A 499 6.83 -29.13 24.89
N TYR A 500 6.27 -27.96 24.59
CA TYR A 500 7.01 -26.83 24.05
C TYR A 500 7.06 -25.66 25.05
N GLU A 501 8.05 -24.81 24.91
CA GLU A 501 8.17 -23.53 25.59
C GLU A 501 7.84 -22.41 24.60
N VAL A 502 7.02 -21.44 25.02
CA VAL A 502 6.72 -20.24 24.20
C VAL A 502 7.74 -19.16 24.51
N LEU A 503 8.55 -18.78 23.53
CA LEU A 503 9.57 -17.73 23.65
C LEU A 503 9.03 -16.35 23.29
N HIS A 504 8.06 -16.29 22.39
CA HIS A 504 7.44 -15.06 21.91
C HIS A 504 6.10 -15.37 21.27
N GLY A 505 5.19 -14.39 21.31
CA GLY A 505 3.91 -14.45 20.62
C GLY A 505 3.48 -13.06 20.17
N ILE A 506 3.02 -12.92 18.94
CA ILE A 506 2.51 -11.65 18.41
C ILE A 506 1.36 -11.89 17.45
N ILE A 507 0.16 -11.50 17.87
CA ILE A 507 -1.08 -11.48 17.07
C ILE A 507 -1.46 -12.85 16.50
N ASP A 508 -0.74 -13.32 15.48
CA ASP A 508 -1.01 -14.53 14.69
C ASP A 508 0.16 -15.53 14.70
N SER A 509 1.30 -15.15 15.29
CA SER A 509 2.53 -15.94 15.26
C SER A 509 2.99 -16.31 16.67
N LEU A 510 3.57 -17.52 16.82
CA LEU A 510 4.22 -18.03 18.03
C LEU A 510 5.62 -18.54 17.69
N TRP A 511 6.62 -18.21 18.53
CA TRP A 511 7.96 -18.78 18.49
C TRP A 511 8.08 -19.76 19.65
N VAL A 512 8.25 -21.03 19.30
CA VAL A 512 8.21 -22.13 20.29
C VAL A 512 9.48 -22.94 20.22
N LYS A 513 9.96 -23.38 21.40
CA LYS A 513 11.14 -24.24 21.55
C LYS A 513 10.71 -25.61 22.07
N PRO A 514 11.13 -26.73 21.44
CA PRO A 514 10.82 -28.05 21.94
C PRO A 514 11.51 -28.31 23.27
N LYS A 515 10.81 -28.98 24.22
CA LYS A 515 11.35 -29.60 25.43
C LYS A 515 11.53 -31.11 25.18
N ASN A 516 12.10 -31.82 26.16
CA ASN A 516 12.14 -33.27 26.10
C ASN A 516 10.70 -33.83 26.00
N ASP A 517 10.53 -34.90 25.20
CA ASP A 517 9.26 -35.61 25.01
C ASP A 517 8.12 -34.75 24.40
N CYS A 518 8.44 -33.83 23.49
CA CYS A 518 7.45 -33.03 22.81
C CYS A 518 6.68 -33.76 21.69
N VAL A 519 5.43 -33.35 21.45
CA VAL A 519 4.60 -33.86 20.37
C VAL A 519 5.17 -33.41 19.02
N LYS A 520 5.16 -34.27 17.99
CA LYS A 520 5.62 -33.90 16.64
C LYS A 520 4.89 -32.65 16.11
N LEU A 521 5.61 -31.71 15.50
CA LEU A 521 5.11 -30.43 15.00
C LEU A 521 3.86 -30.54 14.12
N PHE A 522 3.80 -31.53 13.24
CA PHE A 522 2.62 -31.76 12.40
C PHE A 522 1.36 -32.06 13.25
N ASN A 523 1.50 -32.85 14.30
CA ASN A 523 0.39 -33.15 15.20
C ASN A 523 0.01 -31.94 16.06
N LEU A 524 1.02 -31.16 16.50
CA LEU A 524 0.81 -29.90 17.22
C LEU A 524 -0.03 -28.92 16.41
N THR A 525 0.38 -28.59 15.17
CA THR A 525 -0.36 -27.66 14.30
C THR A 525 -1.77 -28.14 13.99
N ARG A 526 -1.95 -29.49 13.83
CA ARG A 526 -3.27 -30.09 13.62
C ARG A 526 -4.15 -29.99 14.87
N ARG A 527 -3.60 -30.20 16.08
CA ARG A 527 -4.35 -30.02 17.35
C ARG A 527 -4.82 -28.58 17.50
N ILE A 528 -3.93 -27.59 17.27
CA ILE A 528 -4.27 -26.17 17.31
C ILE A 528 -5.37 -25.85 16.27
N GLY A 529 -5.19 -26.31 15.05
CA GLY A 529 -6.16 -26.10 13.98
C GLY A 529 -7.54 -26.67 14.26
N ASN A 530 -7.60 -27.90 14.83
CA ASN A 530 -8.87 -28.53 15.22
C ASN A 530 -9.56 -27.77 16.38
N LEU A 531 -8.79 -27.32 17.38
CA LEU A 531 -9.33 -26.60 18.53
C LEU A 531 -9.85 -25.21 18.15
N THR A 532 -9.07 -24.47 17.38
CA THR A 532 -9.38 -23.08 17.02
C THR A 532 -10.24 -22.97 15.75
N GLY A 533 -10.27 -24.04 14.93
CA GLY A 533 -10.90 -24.07 13.61
C GLY A 533 -10.24 -23.14 12.59
N ILE A 534 -9.00 -22.70 12.86
CA ILE A 534 -8.19 -21.86 11.97
C ILE A 534 -6.86 -22.56 11.76
N LYS A 535 -6.45 -22.71 10.50
CA LYS A 535 -5.24 -23.43 10.15
C LYS A 535 -4.00 -22.74 10.73
N MET A 536 -3.14 -23.50 11.43
CA MET A 536 -1.82 -23.10 11.86
C MET A 536 -0.78 -23.71 10.91
N ASP A 537 0.05 -22.89 10.30
CA ASP A 537 1.16 -23.32 9.44
C ASP A 537 2.49 -23.23 10.21
N ILE A 538 3.49 -24.03 9.78
CA ILE A 538 4.88 -23.87 10.20
C ILE A 538 5.52 -22.91 9.21
N GLU A 539 5.89 -21.70 9.66
CA GLU A 539 6.56 -20.70 8.82
C GLU A 539 8.03 -21.09 8.57
N GLY A 540 8.71 -21.59 9.61
CA GLY A 540 10.07 -22.09 9.50
C GLY A 540 10.62 -22.64 10.80
N HIS A 541 11.73 -23.36 10.67
CA HIS A 541 12.51 -23.89 11.78
C HIS A 541 13.86 -23.15 11.80
N TYR A 542 14.16 -22.46 12.90
CA TYR A 542 15.39 -21.70 13.09
C TYR A 542 16.48 -22.59 13.67
N ARG A 543 17.66 -22.61 13.05
CA ARG A 543 18.88 -23.09 13.69
C ARG A 543 19.15 -22.29 14.96
N TRP A 544 19.06 -20.96 14.82
CA TRP A 544 19.11 -20.02 15.92
C TRP A 544 18.37 -18.73 15.55
N ILE A 545 17.85 -18.04 16.57
CA ILE A 545 17.21 -16.75 16.49
C ILE A 545 17.67 -15.86 17.64
N VAL A 546 17.84 -14.57 17.41
CA VAL A 546 18.20 -13.57 18.41
C VAL A 546 17.04 -12.58 18.56
N PHE A 547 16.45 -12.54 19.76
CA PHE A 547 15.51 -11.49 20.13
C PHE A 547 16.26 -10.34 20.81
N LEU A 548 15.95 -9.12 20.36
CA LEU A 548 16.67 -7.89 20.74
C LEU A 548 15.91 -7.13 21.82
N PRO A 549 16.62 -6.47 22.76
CA PRO A 549 16.00 -5.65 23.77
C PRO A 549 15.46 -4.32 23.20
N SER A 550 14.47 -3.76 23.87
CA SER A 550 14.05 -2.36 23.68
C SER A 550 15.15 -1.44 24.16
N LYS A 551 15.46 -0.39 23.38
CA LYS A 551 16.47 0.60 23.75
C LYS A 551 16.10 1.43 25.00
N GLN A 552 14.83 1.51 25.36
CA GLN A 552 14.35 2.33 26.47
C GLN A 552 14.21 1.53 27.76
N THR A 553 13.71 0.31 27.70
CA THR A 553 13.31 -0.48 28.86
C THR A 553 14.18 -1.71 29.14
N GLY A 554 14.99 -2.14 28.17
CA GLY A 554 15.74 -3.40 28.25
C GLY A 554 14.89 -4.67 28.12
N VAL A 555 13.56 -4.55 28.17
CA VAL A 555 12.62 -5.66 27.92
C VAL A 555 12.66 -6.05 26.44
N GLY A 556 12.29 -7.26 26.09
CA GLY A 556 12.29 -7.73 24.72
C GLY A 556 11.48 -6.81 23.78
N ALA A 557 12.07 -6.43 22.65
CA ALA A 557 11.40 -5.57 21.68
C ALA A 557 10.55 -6.43 20.73
N LEU A 558 9.25 -6.18 20.70
CA LEU A 558 8.23 -7.00 20.06
C LEU A 558 8.51 -7.37 18.58
N ASN A 559 9.07 -6.46 17.81
CA ASN A 559 9.33 -6.64 16.38
C ASN A 559 10.80 -6.40 16.01
N ARG A 560 11.74 -6.76 16.91
CA ARG A 560 13.18 -6.63 16.66
C ARG A 560 13.89 -7.94 16.92
N TYR A 561 14.17 -8.67 15.83
CA TYR A 561 14.88 -9.94 15.87
C TYR A 561 15.54 -10.25 14.53
N TYR A 562 16.48 -11.18 14.56
CA TYR A 562 17.05 -11.81 13.38
C TYR A 562 17.39 -13.27 13.69
N GLY A 563 17.32 -14.11 12.66
CA GLY A 563 17.60 -15.54 12.80
C GLY A 563 17.82 -16.20 11.46
N VAL A 564 18.35 -17.41 11.50
CA VAL A 564 18.65 -18.23 10.31
C VAL A 564 17.86 -19.52 10.36
N PHE A 565 17.08 -19.76 9.33
CA PHE A 565 16.35 -21.01 9.16
C PHE A 565 17.30 -22.17 8.80
N ASP A 566 16.84 -23.41 8.95
CA ASP A 566 17.61 -24.63 8.59
C ASP A 566 18.05 -24.64 7.12
N ASN A 567 17.24 -24.06 6.23
CA ASN A 567 17.57 -23.91 4.80
C ASN A 567 18.64 -22.83 4.52
N GLY A 568 19.14 -22.14 5.57
CA GLY A 568 20.11 -21.05 5.46
C GLY A 568 19.52 -19.66 5.16
N GLU A 569 18.21 -19.54 5.01
CA GLU A 569 17.55 -18.25 4.78
C GLU A 569 17.61 -17.37 6.04
N LEU A 570 18.02 -16.12 5.86
CA LEU A 570 18.10 -15.12 6.92
C LEU A 570 16.80 -14.33 7.03
N LYS A 571 16.12 -14.40 8.19
CA LYS A 571 14.96 -13.56 8.52
C LYS A 571 15.36 -12.43 9.45
N VAL A 572 15.00 -11.20 9.09
CA VAL A 572 15.35 -9.97 9.84
C VAL A 572 14.12 -9.09 10.01
N ARG A 573 13.93 -8.56 11.23
CA ARG A 573 12.86 -7.61 11.57
C ARG A 573 13.38 -6.46 12.42
N GLY A 574 12.85 -5.26 12.17
CA GLY A 574 12.93 -4.09 13.05
C GLY A 574 14.29 -3.42 13.20
N ILE A 575 15.36 -3.87 12.55
CA ILE A 575 16.66 -3.21 12.52
C ILE A 575 16.85 -2.36 11.25
N GLU A 576 17.93 -1.58 11.19
CA GLU A 576 18.19 -0.57 10.15
C GLU A 576 18.17 -1.15 8.73
N LEU A 577 18.57 -2.42 8.55
CA LEU A 577 18.52 -3.14 7.27
C LEU A 577 17.11 -3.11 6.62
N ARG A 578 16.06 -3.13 7.43
CA ARG A 578 14.66 -3.12 6.97
C ARG A 578 14.03 -1.74 6.92
N GLN A 579 14.69 -0.70 7.42
CA GLN A 579 14.16 0.66 7.48
C GLN A 579 14.34 1.37 6.13
N ARG A 580 13.33 2.14 5.72
CA ARG A 580 13.33 2.83 4.41
C ARG A 580 14.23 4.06 4.37
N ASN A 581 14.51 4.66 5.52
CA ASN A 581 15.30 5.89 5.68
C ASN A 581 16.80 5.63 5.85
N THR A 582 17.22 4.39 6.03
CA THR A 582 18.62 4.01 6.24
C THR A 582 19.40 4.01 4.92
N PRO A 583 20.57 4.66 4.85
CA PRO A 583 21.45 4.63 3.71
C PRO A 583 21.87 3.22 3.30
N LYS A 584 22.10 3.03 1.99
CA LYS A 584 22.53 1.73 1.46
C LYS A 584 23.81 1.23 2.11
N PHE A 585 24.78 2.11 2.35
CA PHE A 585 26.03 1.80 3.03
C PHE A 585 25.81 1.12 4.39
N LEU A 586 24.91 1.64 5.21
CA LEU A 586 24.59 1.05 6.53
C LEU A 586 23.84 -0.27 6.40
N LYS A 587 22.98 -0.41 5.38
CA LYS A 587 22.32 -1.69 5.08
C LYS A 587 23.32 -2.75 4.63
N ASP A 588 24.29 -2.38 3.79
CA ASP A 588 25.33 -3.29 3.34
C ASP A 588 26.16 -3.79 4.53
N ILE A 589 26.50 -2.92 5.49
CA ILE A 589 27.20 -3.29 6.74
C ILE A 589 26.40 -4.35 7.53
N GLN A 590 25.14 -4.07 7.81
CA GLN A 590 24.31 -5.02 8.58
C GLN A 590 24.12 -6.34 7.83
N HIS A 591 23.92 -6.29 6.53
CA HIS A 591 23.79 -7.48 5.70
C HIS A 591 25.06 -8.35 5.75
N GLU A 592 26.23 -7.78 5.54
CA GLU A 592 27.50 -8.52 5.59
C GLU A 592 27.81 -9.04 7.01
N THR A 593 27.52 -8.25 8.05
CA THR A 593 27.66 -8.69 9.45
C THR A 593 26.77 -9.91 9.75
N LEU A 594 25.49 -9.84 9.36
CA LEU A 594 24.54 -10.94 9.54
C LEU A 594 24.92 -12.15 8.69
N LYS A 595 25.48 -11.97 7.50
CA LYS A 595 26.00 -13.04 6.64
C LYS A 595 27.19 -13.76 7.28
N VAL A 596 28.05 -13.07 8.02
CA VAL A 596 29.10 -13.71 8.81
C VAL A 596 28.48 -14.55 9.93
N LEU A 597 27.57 -13.98 10.73
CA LEU A 597 26.89 -14.67 11.82
C LEU A 597 26.07 -15.88 11.33
N SER A 598 25.46 -15.78 10.13
CA SER A 598 24.62 -16.85 9.55
C SER A 598 25.35 -18.15 9.23
N LYS A 599 26.69 -18.14 9.22
CA LYS A 599 27.51 -19.35 9.06
C LYS A 599 27.48 -20.27 10.29
N ALA A 600 27.16 -19.69 11.46
CA ALA A 600 27.07 -20.46 12.70
C ALA A 600 25.92 -21.49 12.63
N ARG A 601 26.18 -22.70 13.10
CA ARG A 601 25.22 -23.81 13.15
C ARG A 601 24.54 -23.94 14.50
N ASN A 602 25.16 -23.40 15.54
CA ASN A 602 24.71 -23.47 16.95
C ASN A 602 25.16 -22.22 17.71
N ILE A 603 24.70 -22.08 18.96
CA ILE A 603 25.03 -20.94 19.83
C ILE A 603 26.53 -20.81 20.05
N GLN A 604 27.26 -21.90 20.26
CA GLN A 604 28.69 -21.86 20.49
C GLN A 604 29.45 -21.31 19.27
N GLU A 605 29.12 -21.78 18.08
CA GLU A 605 29.69 -21.27 16.84
C GLU A 605 29.28 -19.80 16.60
N PHE A 606 28.07 -19.41 17.01
CA PHE A 606 27.63 -18.02 16.91
C PHE A 606 28.53 -17.09 17.73
N TYR A 607 28.81 -17.43 18.99
CA TYR A 607 29.72 -16.65 19.83
C TYR A 607 31.12 -16.57 19.22
N ASN A 608 31.62 -17.66 18.60
CA ASN A 608 32.92 -17.68 17.91
C ASN A 608 32.96 -16.80 16.66
N MET A 609 31.79 -16.51 16.06
CA MET A 609 31.70 -15.61 14.87
C MET A 609 31.60 -14.13 15.25
N ILE A 610 31.32 -13.76 16.49
CA ILE A 610 31.18 -12.35 16.90
C ILE A 610 32.43 -11.52 16.59
N PRO A 611 33.67 -11.96 16.84
CA PRO A 611 34.86 -11.21 16.48
C PRO A 611 34.93 -10.91 14.97
N ALA A 612 34.63 -11.88 14.11
CA ALA A 612 34.59 -11.69 12.66
C ALA A 612 33.46 -10.73 12.22
N ALA A 613 32.32 -10.77 12.90
CA ALA A 613 31.23 -9.82 12.68
C ALA A 613 31.63 -8.38 13.03
N ILE A 614 32.41 -8.18 14.10
CA ILE A 614 32.98 -6.89 14.48
C ILE A 614 34.01 -6.42 13.45
N GLU A 615 34.83 -7.33 12.93
CA GLU A 615 35.80 -7.00 11.88
C GLU A 615 35.13 -6.40 10.62
N VAL A 616 33.94 -6.87 10.25
CA VAL A 616 33.15 -6.24 9.18
C VAL A 616 32.89 -4.77 9.48
N LEU A 617 32.43 -4.42 10.70
CA LEU A 617 32.22 -3.02 11.09
C LEU A 617 33.49 -2.20 10.96
N GLN A 618 34.66 -2.77 11.37
CA GLN A 618 35.95 -2.14 11.31
C GLN A 618 36.43 -1.90 9.85
N VAL A 619 36.20 -2.87 8.95
CA VAL A 619 36.51 -2.73 7.52
C VAL A 619 35.72 -1.59 6.89
N TYR A 620 34.43 -1.51 7.18
CA TYR A 620 33.59 -0.42 6.67
C TYR A 620 33.95 0.95 7.29
N ALA A 621 34.37 0.97 8.56
CA ALA A 621 34.91 2.17 9.19
C ALA A 621 36.19 2.65 8.53
N LYS A 622 37.12 1.76 8.15
CA LYS A 622 38.32 2.11 7.37
C LYS A 622 37.94 2.73 6.03
N LYS A 623 37.00 2.14 5.29
CA LYS A 623 36.55 2.67 3.99
C LYS A 623 36.00 4.09 4.09
N ILE A 624 35.20 4.41 5.12
CA ILE A 624 34.71 5.78 5.29
C ILE A 624 35.80 6.77 5.69
N VAL A 625 36.74 6.36 6.54
CA VAL A 625 37.90 7.20 6.96
C VAL A 625 38.78 7.52 5.77
N ARG A 626 39.00 6.58 4.86
CA ARG A 626 39.83 6.72 3.65
C ARG A 626 39.12 7.44 2.49
N GLY A 627 37.81 7.70 2.60
CA GLY A 627 37.02 8.28 1.51
C GLY A 627 36.76 7.31 0.34
N GLU A 628 36.84 6.00 0.56
CA GLU A 628 36.68 4.94 -0.46
C GLU A 628 35.19 4.55 -0.69
N VAL A 629 34.25 5.31 -0.13
CA VAL A 629 32.81 5.01 -0.21
C VAL A 629 32.15 5.93 -1.23
N ASP A 630 31.44 5.33 -2.18
CA ASP A 630 30.56 6.08 -3.09
C ASP A 630 29.53 6.89 -2.28
N VAL A 631 29.56 8.21 -2.43
CA VAL A 631 28.71 9.16 -1.70
C VAL A 631 27.22 8.89 -1.91
N ASN A 632 26.82 8.33 -3.05
CA ASN A 632 25.44 7.95 -3.32
C ASN A 632 24.93 6.82 -2.39
N LYS A 633 25.82 5.99 -1.84
CA LYS A 633 25.48 4.96 -0.85
C LYS A 633 25.26 5.54 0.55
N LEU A 634 25.70 6.78 0.80
CA LEU A 634 25.63 7.47 2.08
C LEU A 634 24.34 8.29 2.26
N VAL A 635 23.47 8.33 1.26
CA VAL A 635 22.28 9.17 1.20
C VAL A 635 21.23 8.71 2.21
N PHE A 636 20.85 9.62 3.11
CA PHE A 636 19.66 9.49 3.96
C PHE A 636 18.41 9.91 3.20
N LYS A 637 17.29 9.22 3.44
CA LYS A 637 15.97 9.59 2.95
C LYS A 637 15.05 9.86 4.14
N THR A 638 14.69 11.12 4.35
CA THR A 638 13.85 11.51 5.51
C THR A 638 12.53 12.11 5.04
N ARG A 639 11.40 11.57 5.53
CA ARG A 639 10.08 12.15 5.27
C ARG A 639 9.93 13.39 6.12
N ILE A 640 9.42 14.48 5.53
CA ILE A 640 9.11 15.70 6.25
C ILE A 640 7.68 15.65 6.80
N SER A 641 7.51 16.16 8.02
CA SER A 641 6.22 16.13 8.73
C SER A 641 5.56 17.50 8.88
N LYS A 642 6.22 18.56 8.42
CA LYS A 642 5.73 19.94 8.54
C LYS A 642 6.43 20.84 7.53
N ASP A 643 5.83 22.00 7.30
CA ASP A 643 6.40 23.03 6.44
C ASP A 643 7.75 23.52 6.97
N ILE A 644 8.62 24.05 6.09
CA ILE A 644 9.95 24.56 6.45
C ILE A 644 9.88 25.67 7.49
N SER A 645 8.85 26.51 7.45
CA SER A 645 8.62 27.60 8.40
C SER A 645 8.36 27.13 9.84
N GLU A 646 7.83 25.93 10.00
CA GLU A 646 7.48 25.34 11.31
C GLU A 646 8.68 24.69 12.03
N TYR A 647 9.84 24.54 11.35
CA TYR A 647 11.06 24.00 11.98
C TYR A 647 11.75 25.05 12.85
N ARG A 648 11.52 24.99 14.16
CA ARG A 648 12.15 25.89 15.14
C ARG A 648 13.65 25.68 15.29
N VAL A 649 14.11 24.42 15.23
CA VAL A 649 15.50 24.02 15.37
C VAL A 649 16.12 23.81 13.99
N ASN A 650 17.37 24.30 13.85
CA ASN A 650 18.14 24.09 12.63
C ASN A 650 18.78 22.68 12.65
N ASN A 651 18.04 21.67 12.19
CA ASN A 651 18.46 20.29 12.07
C ASN A 651 18.87 19.93 10.61
N LEU A 652 19.37 18.71 10.39
CA LEU A 652 19.80 18.25 9.06
C LEU A 652 18.69 18.32 8.00
N VAL A 653 17.44 18.02 8.40
CA VAL A 653 16.29 18.08 7.49
C VAL A 653 16.00 19.51 7.06
N LYS A 654 15.98 20.47 8.02
CA LYS A 654 15.79 21.90 7.70
C LYS A 654 16.90 22.42 6.79
N SER A 655 18.16 21.99 7.03
CA SER A 655 19.29 22.35 6.17
C SER A 655 19.11 21.86 4.73
N ALA A 656 18.63 20.63 4.56
CA ALA A 656 18.30 20.09 3.24
C ALA A 656 17.13 20.82 2.56
N LEU A 657 16.07 21.16 3.31
CA LEU A 657 14.94 21.94 2.78
C LEU A 657 15.35 23.35 2.34
N LEU A 658 16.27 24.00 3.06
CA LEU A 658 16.80 25.30 2.68
C LEU A 658 17.58 25.23 1.36
N GLN A 659 18.41 24.20 1.17
CA GLN A 659 19.13 24.00 -0.10
C GLN A 659 18.18 23.72 -1.27
N LEU A 660 17.14 22.89 -1.06
CA LEU A 660 16.13 22.64 -2.08
C LEU A 660 15.40 23.93 -2.49
N ARG A 661 15.03 24.75 -1.50
CA ARG A 661 14.42 26.06 -1.75
C ARG A 661 15.35 27.00 -2.54
N ASP A 662 16.65 27.02 -2.25
CA ASP A 662 17.62 27.86 -2.96
C ASP A 662 17.72 27.49 -4.45
N ILE A 663 17.44 26.25 -4.83
CA ILE A 663 17.38 25.79 -6.22
C ILE A 663 15.96 25.79 -6.80
N GLY A 664 14.98 26.39 -6.09
CA GLY A 664 13.61 26.55 -6.57
C GLY A 664 12.70 25.32 -6.37
N ILE A 665 13.12 24.33 -5.55
CA ILE A 665 12.32 23.15 -5.27
C ILE A 665 11.55 23.33 -3.95
N ILE A 666 10.24 23.25 -4.04
CA ILE A 666 9.35 23.25 -2.86
C ILE A 666 8.99 21.83 -2.54
N VAL A 667 9.17 21.44 -1.29
CA VAL A 667 8.85 20.09 -0.79
C VAL A 667 7.70 20.21 0.19
N GLU A 668 6.62 19.49 -0.11
CA GLU A 668 5.39 19.49 0.69
C GLU A 668 5.50 18.48 1.86
N PRO A 669 4.82 18.76 3.00
CA PRO A 669 4.71 17.80 4.09
C PRO A 669 4.22 16.44 3.60
N GLY A 670 4.90 15.36 4.03
CA GLY A 670 4.65 13.98 3.58
C GLY A 670 5.59 13.51 2.46
N GLN A 671 6.23 14.41 1.73
CA GLN A 671 7.32 14.08 0.80
C GLN A 671 8.62 13.78 1.55
N SER A 672 9.65 13.36 0.85
CA SER A 672 10.94 13.01 1.45
C SER A 672 12.07 13.85 0.86
N VAL A 673 12.98 14.29 1.72
CA VAL A 673 14.25 14.89 1.33
C VAL A 673 15.36 13.83 1.35
N ARG A 674 16.33 13.95 0.46
CA ARG A 674 17.47 13.04 0.32
C ARG A 674 18.74 13.84 0.40
N TYR A 675 19.63 13.47 1.31
CA TYR A 675 20.87 14.21 1.56
C TYR A 675 21.98 13.32 2.14
N ILE A 676 23.22 13.78 2.00
CA ILE A 676 24.40 13.28 2.73
C ILE A 676 24.80 14.32 3.79
N VAL A 677 25.50 13.88 4.83
CA VAL A 677 25.98 14.75 5.92
C VAL A 677 27.44 15.10 5.68
N LEU A 678 27.72 16.41 5.57
CA LEU A 678 29.07 16.96 5.34
C LEU A 678 29.73 17.39 6.65
N ASN A 679 29.01 18.11 7.51
CA ASN A 679 29.43 18.55 8.84
C ASN A 679 28.22 18.78 9.72
N GLU A 680 27.89 17.81 10.56
CA GLU A 680 26.68 17.86 11.43
C GLU A 680 26.63 19.11 12.33
N ASN A 681 27.79 19.62 12.74
CA ASN A 681 27.92 20.73 13.69
C ASN A 681 28.01 22.11 13.04
N SER A 682 28.11 22.21 11.71
CA SER A 682 28.14 23.50 11.03
C SER A 682 26.85 24.29 11.27
N ARG A 683 27.00 25.60 11.50
CA ARG A 683 25.86 26.54 11.57
C ARG A 683 25.35 26.89 10.17
N ASN A 684 26.21 26.79 9.16
CA ASN A 684 25.86 27.03 7.77
C ASN A 684 25.17 25.81 7.17
N TYR A 685 23.90 25.93 6.77
CA TYR A 685 23.14 24.83 6.21
C TYR A 685 23.75 24.27 4.89
N LYS A 686 24.49 25.09 4.13
CA LYS A 686 25.18 24.66 2.88
C LYS A 686 26.37 23.74 3.15
N GLU A 687 27.01 23.89 4.30
CA GLU A 687 28.14 23.06 4.71
C GLU A 687 27.71 21.86 5.55
N ARG A 688 26.48 21.90 6.07
CA ARG A 688 25.98 20.89 7.00
C ARG A 688 25.59 19.60 6.30
N VAL A 689 24.90 19.73 5.18
CA VAL A 689 24.44 18.63 4.33
C VAL A 689 24.66 18.97 2.87
N CYS A 690 24.60 17.97 1.99
CA CYS A 690 24.46 18.16 0.56
C CYS A 690 23.23 17.35 0.09
N ILE A 691 22.28 18.00 -0.56
CA ILE A 691 21.13 17.32 -1.15
C ILE A 691 21.54 16.53 -2.40
N VAL A 692 20.81 15.44 -2.70
CA VAL A 692 21.17 14.55 -3.83
C VAL A 692 21.20 15.30 -5.17
N GLU A 693 20.41 16.34 -5.32
CA GLU A 693 20.33 17.20 -6.48
C GLU A 693 21.63 17.99 -6.76
N LEU A 694 22.48 18.17 -5.73
CA LEU A 694 23.73 18.93 -5.80
C LEU A 694 24.98 18.06 -5.64
N ILE A 695 24.85 16.74 -5.47
CA ILE A 695 25.99 15.83 -5.34
C ILE A 695 26.81 15.79 -6.63
N ALA A 696 28.07 16.17 -6.56
CA ALA A 696 29.05 16.10 -7.65
C ALA A 696 29.82 14.77 -7.67
N GLY A 697 30.00 14.13 -6.51
CA GLY A 697 30.67 12.83 -6.36
C GLY A 697 31.99 12.88 -5.59
N ASP A 698 32.51 14.06 -5.28
CA ASP A 698 33.78 14.34 -4.58
C ASP A 698 33.58 14.97 -3.18
N GLU A 699 32.33 14.95 -2.66
CA GLU A 699 32.02 15.57 -1.39
C GLU A 699 32.76 14.92 -0.21
N LYS A 700 33.34 15.77 0.64
CA LYS A 700 33.92 15.35 1.92
C LYS A 700 32.81 15.20 2.97
N VAL A 701 32.58 13.96 3.37
CA VAL A 701 31.49 13.64 4.34
C VAL A 701 31.98 13.74 5.78
N ASP A 702 31.07 13.92 6.72
CA ASP A 702 31.32 13.91 8.16
C ASP A 702 31.64 12.49 8.65
N VAL A 703 32.94 12.16 8.69
CA VAL A 703 33.42 10.84 9.12
C VAL A 703 32.94 10.47 10.52
N ASP A 704 32.92 11.40 11.47
CA ASP A 704 32.50 11.13 12.84
C ASP A 704 31.02 10.82 12.93
N TYR A 705 30.20 11.51 12.16
CA TYR A 705 28.78 11.22 12.04
C TYR A 705 28.55 9.80 11.52
N TYR A 706 29.20 9.41 10.43
CA TYR A 706 29.03 8.07 9.84
C TYR A 706 29.62 6.97 10.72
N LEU A 707 30.72 7.19 11.43
CA LEU A 707 31.24 6.22 12.42
C LEU A 707 30.23 5.99 13.56
N ARG A 708 29.57 7.05 14.04
CA ARG A 708 28.48 6.90 15.02
C ARG A 708 27.30 6.09 14.44
N GLN A 709 26.96 6.26 13.15
CA GLN A 709 25.90 5.45 12.54
C GLN A 709 26.31 3.99 12.38
N ILE A 710 27.58 3.68 12.05
CA ILE A 710 28.12 2.31 12.04
C ILE A 710 28.00 1.68 13.43
N ALA A 711 28.41 2.41 14.48
CA ALA A 711 28.30 1.91 15.86
C ALA A 711 26.85 1.59 16.24
N LYS A 712 25.89 2.46 15.89
CA LYS A 712 24.45 2.22 16.09
C LYS A 712 23.95 0.97 15.36
N CYS A 713 24.40 0.75 14.13
CA CYS A 713 24.08 -0.45 13.37
C CYS A 713 24.63 -1.73 14.02
N GLY A 714 25.87 -1.66 14.53
CA GLY A 714 26.48 -2.76 15.27
C GLY A 714 25.75 -3.06 16.59
N GLU A 715 25.47 -2.04 17.39
CA GLU A 715 24.69 -2.16 18.63
C GLU A 715 23.36 -2.83 18.38
N SER A 716 22.64 -2.41 17.32
CA SER A 716 21.33 -2.98 16.97
C SER A 716 21.33 -4.50 16.75
N MET A 717 22.50 -5.11 16.52
CA MET A 717 22.65 -6.56 16.37
C MET A 717 23.32 -7.21 17.58
N LEU A 718 24.29 -6.54 18.20
CA LEU A 718 25.23 -7.16 19.11
C LEU A 718 25.02 -6.76 20.59
N VAL A 719 24.04 -5.92 20.90
CA VAL A 719 23.78 -5.48 22.28
C VAL A 719 23.49 -6.64 23.26
N PRO A 720 22.78 -7.74 22.91
CA PRO A 720 22.57 -8.85 23.83
C PRO A 720 23.87 -9.57 24.21
N PHE A 721 24.95 -9.34 23.45
CA PHE A 721 26.26 -9.96 23.64
C PHE A 721 27.29 -8.99 24.26
N GLY A 722 26.82 -7.88 24.87
CA GLY A 722 27.66 -6.93 25.61
C GLY A 722 28.41 -5.91 24.74
N TYR A 723 27.98 -5.67 23.49
CA TYR A 723 28.51 -4.63 22.62
C TYR A 723 27.57 -3.43 22.57
N THR A 724 27.74 -2.53 23.55
CA THR A 724 27.00 -1.27 23.63
C THR A 724 27.52 -0.24 22.61
N ILE A 725 26.76 0.82 22.39
CA ILE A 725 27.11 1.89 21.46
C ILE A 725 28.44 2.56 21.85
N GLU A 726 28.68 2.78 23.15
CA GLU A 726 29.90 3.42 23.68
C GLU A 726 31.13 2.56 23.36
N LYS A 727 31.04 1.24 23.63
CA LYS A 727 32.12 0.30 23.36
C LYS A 727 32.47 0.24 21.87
N LEU A 728 31.43 0.19 21.02
CA LEU A 728 31.64 0.18 19.56
C LEU A 728 32.17 1.52 19.05
N GLN A 729 31.70 2.65 19.56
CA GLN A 729 32.24 3.98 19.19
C GLN A 729 33.70 4.12 19.54
N ASP A 730 34.13 3.71 20.76
CA ASP A 730 35.52 3.74 21.18
C ASP A 730 36.40 2.87 20.25
N MET A 731 35.96 1.68 19.91
CA MET A 731 36.64 0.79 18.97
C MET A 731 36.81 1.43 17.59
N LEU A 732 35.77 2.06 17.04
CA LEU A 732 35.78 2.66 15.71
C LEU A 732 36.60 3.98 15.69
N GLN A 733 36.61 4.77 16.76
CA GLN A 733 37.44 5.96 16.89
C GLN A 733 38.93 5.60 16.91
N LYS A 734 39.35 4.52 17.57
CA LYS A 734 40.73 4.01 17.55
C LYS A 734 41.18 3.69 16.11
N ILE A 735 40.27 3.16 15.27
CA ILE A 735 40.57 2.92 13.86
C ILE A 735 40.83 4.25 13.12
N LYS A 736 39.97 5.26 13.33
CA LYS A 736 40.16 6.59 12.73
C LYS A 736 41.52 7.17 13.05
N TYR A 737 41.96 7.09 14.32
CA TYR A 737 43.29 7.57 14.73
C TYR A 737 44.41 6.80 14.02
N ARG A 738 44.36 5.47 13.96
CA ARG A 738 45.41 4.65 13.28
C ARG A 738 45.47 4.92 11.80
N GLU A 739 44.37 5.02 11.11
CA GLU A 739 44.35 5.32 9.67
C GLU A 739 44.89 6.72 9.37
N ARG A 740 44.60 7.74 10.18
CA ARG A 740 45.17 9.08 10.02
C ARG A 740 46.69 9.12 10.25
N LEU A 741 47.20 8.38 11.23
CA LEU A 741 48.59 8.26 11.48
C LEU A 741 49.33 7.57 10.31
N SER A 742 48.75 6.51 9.74
CA SER A 742 49.34 5.80 8.60
C SER A 742 49.47 6.69 7.35
N VAL A 743 48.48 7.57 7.11
CA VAL A 743 48.50 8.52 5.99
C VAL A 743 49.53 9.65 6.23
N SER A 744 49.76 10.04 7.49
CA SER A 744 50.75 11.10 7.81
C SER A 744 52.22 10.64 7.77
N ILE A 745 52.47 9.32 7.81
CA ILE A 745 53.82 8.71 7.81
C ILE A 745 54.30 8.37 6.38
N LEU A 746 53.44 8.41 5.37
CA LEU A 746 53.91 8.27 3.97
C LEU A 746 54.73 9.50 3.57
N PRO A 747 56.04 9.35 3.19
CA PRO A 747 56.85 10.48 2.81
C PRO A 747 56.25 11.14 1.57
N ARG A 748 56.00 12.47 1.64
CA ARG A 748 55.71 13.26 0.44
C ARG A 748 56.88 13.02 -0.54
N ALA A 749 56.61 12.29 -1.61
CA ALA A 749 57.55 12.16 -2.71
C ALA A 749 57.91 13.59 -3.17
N ARG A 750 59.16 14.03 -2.91
CA ARG A 750 59.69 15.27 -3.44
C ARG A 750 59.77 15.07 -4.96
N THR A 751 58.90 15.71 -5.69
CA THR A 751 59.12 15.96 -7.11
C THR A 751 60.29 16.90 -7.25
N TYR A 752 61.39 16.37 -7.75
CA TYR A 752 62.48 17.14 -8.34
C TYR A 752 62.14 17.39 -9.81
#